data_169ed5fdf46a57e4d4c29c6a6c8865b0
#
_entry.id   169ed5fdf46a57e4d4c29c6a6c8865b0
#
_cell.length_a   1.000
_cell.length_b   1.000
_cell.length_c   1.000
_cell.angle_alpha   90.00
_cell.angle_beta   90.00
_cell.angle_gamma   90.00
#
_symmetry.space_group_name_H-M   'P 1'
#
loop_
_entity.id
_entity.type
_entity.pdbx_description
1 polymer ?
#
loop_
_entity_poly.entity_id
_entity_poly.type
_entity_poly.pdbx_seq_one_letter_code
_entity_poly.pdbx_strand_id
1 'polypeptide(L)'
;LAEFHEFLLSIVANFTSAKTYYSLVFMKKVQNYVIGAWRDGAGEGIPQFNAYSGEIVGVGSSEGLDFGEVLDYARRIGGPTLRRMTFPERGRMLKRLALFLTERKESYYAVSHLTGATRADSWVDIEGGIGNLFAYSSLRRRFPDEPYYVESEAVRLSKENGFIGHHLLTPKQGVAVHINAFNFPIWGMLEKMAVNLLAGVPAVIKASEQTSFLTESMVRDIIASEILPEGGVQFIGGAGRGILDYVESQDVVTFTGSAATGLLLKNTPAVLQNNVPFNLEADSLNAAVLGPDAIPGTPEFELFIKEVRREMVTKAGQKCTAVRRILVPDYLLAAVQEALSRELSKMIVGDPSREGVRMGALINRGHLMRVREKLDWLKTECSVAYGREDFEVVGGTREQGAFMAPVLLLNAHPFSNVRCHDTECFGPVSTLMPYRDLEEAVALVRMGKGSLVSTVCTQDRAFQRDYVMEAAAYHGRILMLNRDSAPESTGHGAPMPLLVHGGPGRAGGGEEMGGIRGVLHYMQRTAIQGHPSDIGHVTRQYQQGGEQTADTLHPFRKHFEDLTVGETLTTAKHTVSVADIHNFANVSGDNFYAHMDETSLEGTPFTGRVAHGYFVLSKAAGLFVDARKGPVLLNYGLDECRFVKPVYPGATIGVRLTVKEKIEQEYDAAREGVGAIPRGIVKWLVDVYDETGESVAVATILTMVRKREPV
;
A
#
# COMPACT_ATOMS: atom_id res chain seq x y z
N LEU A 1 7.52 -71.80 15.05
CA LEU A 1 7.67 -70.90 13.89
C LEU A 1 6.34 -70.37 13.42
N ALA A 2 5.23 -71.14 13.48
CA ALA A 2 3.89 -70.69 13.12
C ALA A 2 3.33 -69.68 14.15
N GLU A 3 3.52 -69.91 15.44
CA GLU A 3 3.07 -68.99 16.50
C GLU A 3 3.87 -67.68 16.51
N PHE A 4 5.13 -67.70 16.07
CA PHE A 4 5.94 -66.50 15.94
C PHE A 4 5.54 -65.66 14.72
N HIS A 5 4.99 -66.28 13.70
CA HIS A 5 4.49 -65.61 12.52
C HIS A 5 3.12 -64.95 12.76
N GLU A 6 2.22 -65.55 13.51
CA GLU A 6 0.94 -64.95 13.96
C GLU A 6 1.19 -63.81 14.95
N PHE A 7 2.16 -63.93 15.84
CA PHE A 7 2.55 -62.87 16.74
C PHE A 7 3.13 -61.65 15.97
N LEU A 8 3.94 -61.86 14.95
CA LEU A 8 4.45 -60.79 14.05
C LEU A 8 3.32 -60.17 13.22
N LEU A 9 2.36 -60.90 12.73
CA LEU A 9 1.19 -60.36 12.02
C LEU A 9 0.27 -59.56 12.93
N SER A 10 0.10 -59.95 14.18
CA SER A 10 -0.64 -59.16 15.18
C SER A 10 0.08 -57.87 15.57
N ILE A 11 1.41 -57.85 15.62
CA ILE A 11 2.20 -56.66 15.80
C ILE A 11 2.10 -55.73 14.59
N VAL A 12 2.13 -56.23 13.36
CA VAL A 12 1.99 -55.42 12.15
C VAL A 12 0.59 -54.83 12.02
N ALA A 13 -0.47 -55.59 12.37
CA ALA A 13 -1.84 -55.07 12.39
C ALA A 13 -2.05 -54.00 13.48
N ASN A 14 -1.42 -54.15 14.65
CA ASN A 14 -1.42 -53.14 15.70
C ASN A 14 -0.57 -51.91 15.32
N PHE A 15 0.50 -52.07 14.53
CA PHE A 15 1.31 -50.97 14.04
C PHE A 15 0.56 -50.09 13.01
N THR A 16 -0.30 -50.70 12.17
CA THR A 16 -1.15 -49.91 11.25
C THR A 16 -2.25 -49.14 11.98
N SER A 17 -2.87 -49.75 12.99
CA SER A 17 -3.86 -49.07 13.83
C SER A 17 -3.18 -48.02 14.76
N ALA A 18 -2.00 -48.35 15.28
CA ALA A 18 -1.21 -47.42 16.09
C ALA A 18 -0.69 -46.21 15.26
N LYS A 19 -0.29 -46.41 13.99
CA LYS A 19 0.08 -45.26 13.12
C LYS A 19 -1.11 -44.35 12.84
N THR A 20 -2.31 -44.90 12.66
CA THR A 20 -3.53 -44.06 12.52
C THR A 20 -3.94 -43.42 13.85
N TYR A 21 -3.76 -44.11 14.96
CA TYR A 21 -4.03 -43.57 16.31
C TYR A 21 -2.95 -42.56 16.74
N TYR A 22 -1.66 -42.80 16.41
CA TYR A 22 -0.57 -41.85 16.67
C TYR A 22 -0.62 -40.61 15.75
N SER A 23 -1.14 -40.72 14.51
CA SER A 23 -1.38 -39.55 13.65
C SER A 23 -2.52 -38.68 14.17
N LEU A 24 -3.50 -39.23 14.87
CA LEU A 24 -4.56 -38.46 15.55
C LEU A 24 -4.12 -37.83 16.88
N VAL A 25 -3.12 -38.39 17.56
CA VAL A 25 -2.63 -37.91 18.88
C VAL A 25 -1.58 -36.78 18.72
N PHE A 26 -1.01 -36.58 17.53
CA PHE A 26 -0.03 -35.50 17.27
C PHE A 26 -0.45 -34.57 16.11
N MET A 27 -1.75 -34.29 15.95
CA MET A 27 -2.16 -33.20 15.06
C MET A 27 -1.60 -31.87 15.61
N LYS A 28 -0.81 -31.16 14.78
CA LYS A 28 -0.24 -29.86 15.15
C LYS A 28 -1.40 -28.90 15.44
N LYS A 29 -1.56 -28.48 16.70
CA LYS A 29 -2.48 -27.41 17.04
C LYS A 29 -1.91 -26.08 16.57
N VAL A 30 -2.68 -25.30 15.86
CA VAL A 30 -2.39 -23.90 15.57
C VAL A 30 -2.80 -23.08 16.79
N GLN A 31 -1.85 -22.46 17.43
CA GLN A 31 -2.06 -21.67 18.62
C GLN A 31 -2.44 -20.22 18.28
N ASN A 32 -3.05 -19.55 19.23
CA ASN A 32 -3.32 -18.13 19.21
C ASN A 32 -2.26 -17.40 20.04
N TYR A 33 -1.78 -16.25 19.58
CA TYR A 33 -0.94 -15.38 20.40
C TYR A 33 -1.77 -14.18 20.87
N VAL A 34 -2.24 -14.24 22.09
CA VAL A 34 -3.14 -13.24 22.66
C VAL A 34 -2.74 -12.93 24.09
N ILE A 35 -2.85 -11.67 24.48
CA ILE A 35 -2.55 -11.16 25.81
C ILE A 35 -1.13 -11.58 26.24
N GLY A 36 -0.16 -11.36 25.34
CA GLY A 36 1.26 -11.64 25.55
C GLY A 36 1.66 -13.12 25.63
N ALA A 37 0.77 -14.07 25.32
CA ALA A 37 1.05 -15.49 25.45
C ALA A 37 0.47 -16.35 24.32
N TRP A 38 1.15 -17.45 23.98
CA TRP A 38 0.62 -18.49 23.14
C TRP A 38 -0.42 -19.33 23.89
N ARG A 39 -1.62 -19.45 23.30
CA ARG A 39 -2.76 -20.15 23.90
C ARG A 39 -3.44 -21.06 22.90
N ASP A 40 -3.82 -22.28 23.33
CA ASP A 40 -4.70 -23.14 22.58
C ASP A 40 -6.12 -22.60 22.65
N GLY A 41 -6.89 -22.76 21.56
CA GLY A 41 -8.34 -22.66 21.64
C GLY A 41 -8.95 -23.94 22.16
N ALA A 42 -10.14 -23.83 22.74
CA ALA A 42 -10.94 -25.00 23.20
C ALA A 42 -11.59 -25.72 22.02
N GLY A 43 -12.23 -26.87 22.30
CA GLY A 43 -12.98 -27.67 21.35
C GLY A 43 -12.12 -28.40 20.31
N GLU A 44 -12.78 -29.02 19.33
CA GLU A 44 -12.13 -29.83 18.28
C GLU A 44 -11.38 -28.98 17.26
N GLY A 45 -11.78 -27.72 17.08
CA GLY A 45 -11.22 -26.81 16.11
C GLY A 45 -11.57 -27.14 14.66
N ILE A 46 -10.98 -26.40 13.73
CA ILE A 46 -11.20 -26.54 12.27
C ILE A 46 -9.96 -27.18 11.64
N PRO A 47 -10.08 -28.33 10.96
CA PRO A 47 -8.94 -28.98 10.32
C PRO A 47 -8.46 -28.17 9.11
N GLN A 48 -7.14 -28.15 8.94
CA GLN A 48 -6.43 -27.51 7.84
C GLN A 48 -5.75 -28.59 7.00
N PHE A 49 -5.85 -28.47 5.69
CA PHE A 49 -5.46 -29.53 4.79
C PHE A 49 -4.25 -29.16 3.94
N ASN A 50 -3.41 -30.15 3.69
CA ASN A 50 -2.48 -30.09 2.58
C ASN A 50 -3.27 -30.12 1.28
N ALA A 51 -3.17 -29.08 0.49
CA ALA A 51 -3.98 -28.89 -0.71
C ALA A 51 -3.77 -29.96 -1.80
N TYR A 52 -2.56 -30.51 -1.89
CA TYR A 52 -2.20 -31.48 -2.94
C TYR A 52 -2.29 -32.96 -2.50
N SER A 53 -2.24 -33.25 -1.19
CA SER A 53 -2.39 -34.64 -0.69
C SER A 53 -3.73 -34.90 0.03
N GLY A 54 -4.41 -33.81 0.47
CA GLY A 54 -5.65 -33.93 1.26
C GLY A 54 -5.43 -34.30 2.73
N GLU A 55 -4.19 -34.45 3.18
CA GLU A 55 -3.87 -34.79 4.57
C GLU A 55 -4.09 -33.58 5.49
N ILE A 56 -4.44 -33.83 6.75
CA ILE A 56 -4.56 -32.78 7.76
C ILE A 56 -3.16 -32.35 8.23
N VAL A 57 -2.86 -31.05 8.10
CA VAL A 57 -1.58 -30.45 8.50
C VAL A 57 -1.66 -29.67 9.81
N GLY A 58 -2.85 -29.32 10.25
CA GLY A 58 -3.07 -28.62 11.50
C GLY A 58 -4.55 -28.50 11.85
N VAL A 59 -4.82 -28.08 13.07
CA VAL A 59 -6.17 -27.80 13.57
C VAL A 59 -6.13 -26.48 14.33
N GLY A 60 -6.96 -25.51 13.95
CA GLY A 60 -7.05 -24.20 14.58
C GLY A 60 -8.37 -24.00 15.31
N SER A 61 -8.31 -23.47 16.55
CA SER A 61 -9.48 -23.04 17.30
C SER A 61 -9.24 -21.72 18.00
N SER A 62 -10.27 -20.92 18.11
CA SER A 62 -10.32 -19.71 18.93
C SER A 62 -11.44 -19.74 19.96
N GLU A 63 -12.05 -20.92 20.15
CA GLU A 63 -13.09 -21.13 21.14
C GLU A 63 -12.53 -20.93 22.56
N GLY A 64 -13.27 -20.25 23.43
CA GLY A 64 -12.88 -19.95 24.80
C GLY A 64 -11.93 -18.74 24.95
N LEU A 65 -11.57 -18.07 23.87
CA LEU A 65 -10.84 -16.78 23.97
C LEU A 65 -11.81 -15.65 24.34
N ASP A 66 -11.42 -14.81 25.27
CA ASP A 66 -12.10 -13.55 25.57
C ASP A 66 -11.64 -12.46 24.59
N PHE A 67 -12.43 -12.22 23.54
CA PHE A 67 -12.09 -11.21 22.53
C PHE A 67 -12.17 -9.79 23.05
N GLY A 68 -13.00 -9.52 24.08
CA GLY A 68 -13.02 -8.23 24.76
C GLY A 68 -11.66 -7.94 25.39
N GLU A 69 -11.13 -8.90 26.17
CA GLU A 69 -9.81 -8.77 26.79
C GLU A 69 -8.68 -8.69 25.74
N VAL A 70 -8.78 -9.45 24.64
CA VAL A 70 -7.80 -9.39 23.53
C VAL A 70 -7.72 -8.01 22.93
N LEU A 71 -8.86 -7.39 22.58
CA LEU A 71 -8.88 -6.03 22.02
C LEU A 71 -8.43 -4.98 23.03
N ASP A 72 -8.87 -5.10 24.26
CA ASP A 72 -8.46 -4.22 25.36
C ASP A 72 -6.95 -4.27 25.64
N TYR A 73 -6.36 -5.45 25.59
CA TYR A 73 -4.91 -5.60 25.75
C TYR A 73 -4.15 -4.84 24.67
N ALA A 74 -4.57 -4.94 23.40
CA ALA A 74 -3.98 -4.18 22.31
C ALA A 74 -4.11 -2.66 22.55
N ARG A 75 -5.30 -2.18 22.94
CA ARG A 75 -5.57 -0.76 23.20
C ARG A 75 -4.73 -0.21 24.35
N ARG A 76 -4.62 -0.96 25.47
CA ARG A 76 -4.00 -0.48 26.72
C ARG A 76 -2.50 -0.73 26.78
N ILE A 77 -1.98 -1.79 26.18
CA ILE A 77 -0.57 -2.16 26.25
C ILE A 77 0.16 -1.78 24.95
N GLY A 78 -0.29 -2.29 23.80
CA GLY A 78 0.37 -2.06 22.51
C GLY A 78 0.25 -0.62 22.01
N GLY A 79 -0.96 -0.07 22.11
CA GLY A 79 -1.27 1.27 21.60
C GLY A 79 -0.43 2.40 22.21
N PRO A 80 -0.33 2.55 23.53
CA PRO A 80 0.42 3.66 24.14
C PRO A 80 1.90 3.69 23.74
N THR A 81 2.55 2.55 23.61
CA THR A 81 3.95 2.48 23.21
C THR A 81 4.12 2.91 21.75
N LEU A 82 3.31 2.37 20.83
CA LEU A 82 3.35 2.73 19.43
C LEU A 82 3.03 4.21 19.19
N ARG A 83 2.06 4.77 19.90
CA ARG A 83 1.66 6.19 19.76
C ARG A 83 2.72 7.18 20.25
N ARG A 84 3.59 6.78 21.18
CA ARG A 84 4.73 7.63 21.62
C ARG A 84 5.89 7.63 20.63
N MET A 85 6.04 6.59 19.84
CA MET A 85 7.08 6.52 18.80
C MET A 85 6.79 7.52 17.69
N THR A 86 7.84 8.15 17.17
CA THR A 86 7.74 8.99 15.96
C THR A 86 7.59 8.13 14.70
N PHE A 87 7.18 8.72 13.58
CA PHE A 87 7.12 8.00 12.30
C PHE A 87 8.48 7.39 11.89
N PRO A 88 9.62 8.10 12.00
CA PRO A 88 10.93 7.51 11.75
C PRO A 88 11.23 6.30 12.64
N GLU A 89 10.90 6.33 13.93
CA GLU A 89 11.13 5.20 14.84
C GLU A 89 10.29 3.99 14.45
N ARG A 90 9.00 4.17 14.18
CA ARG A 90 8.10 3.12 13.68
C ARG A 90 8.57 2.56 12.34
N GLY A 91 9.03 3.44 11.42
CA GLY A 91 9.59 3.01 10.13
C GLY A 91 10.88 2.21 10.28
N ARG A 92 11.77 2.56 11.22
CA ARG A 92 12.98 1.76 11.54
C ARG A 92 12.62 0.40 12.15
N MET A 93 11.62 0.35 13.01
CA MET A 93 11.06 -0.89 13.56
C MET A 93 10.59 -1.82 12.44
N LEU A 94 9.80 -1.31 11.48
CA LEU A 94 9.36 -2.08 10.30
C LEU A 94 10.54 -2.57 9.45
N LYS A 95 11.56 -1.75 9.25
CA LYS A 95 12.77 -2.14 8.50
C LYS A 95 13.51 -3.30 9.16
N ARG A 96 13.71 -3.23 10.49
CA ARG A 96 14.35 -4.31 11.24
C ARG A 96 13.56 -5.61 11.13
N LEU A 97 12.22 -5.52 11.25
CA LEU A 97 11.35 -6.68 11.09
C LEU A 97 11.45 -7.28 9.68
N ALA A 98 11.42 -6.45 8.64
CA ALA A 98 11.55 -6.90 7.26
C ALA A 98 12.87 -7.64 7.01
N LEU A 99 13.99 -7.12 7.51
CA LEU A 99 15.30 -7.77 7.42
C LEU A 99 15.31 -9.13 8.15
N PHE A 100 14.80 -9.17 9.37
CA PHE A 100 14.72 -10.38 10.18
C PHE A 100 13.91 -11.49 9.51
N LEU A 101 12.75 -11.14 8.92
CA LEU A 101 11.90 -12.10 8.19
C LEU A 101 12.52 -12.54 6.86
N THR A 102 13.25 -11.65 6.17
CA THR A 102 13.97 -12.00 4.92
C THR A 102 14.98 -13.10 5.14
N GLU A 103 15.71 -13.08 6.25
CA GLU A 103 16.70 -14.12 6.59
C GLU A 103 16.07 -15.50 6.80
N ARG A 104 14.78 -15.57 7.12
CA ARG A 104 14.00 -16.78 7.43
C ARG A 104 13.08 -17.25 6.32
N LYS A 105 13.05 -16.58 5.19
CA LYS A 105 12.06 -16.82 4.11
C LYS A 105 12.00 -18.27 3.63
N GLU A 106 13.12 -19.01 3.62
CA GLU A 106 13.15 -20.40 3.17
C GLU A 106 12.32 -21.33 4.06
N SER A 107 12.23 -21.06 5.36
CA SER A 107 11.36 -21.82 6.26
C SER A 107 9.89 -21.63 5.94
N TYR A 108 9.49 -20.42 5.53
CA TYR A 108 8.11 -20.14 5.11
C TYR A 108 7.78 -20.77 3.77
N TYR A 109 8.72 -20.78 2.82
CA TYR A 109 8.56 -21.51 1.55
C TYR A 109 8.30 -23.00 1.78
N ALA A 110 9.00 -23.61 2.73
CA ALA A 110 8.83 -25.04 3.06
C ALA A 110 7.42 -25.35 3.58
N VAL A 111 6.71 -24.39 4.16
CA VAL A 111 5.32 -24.54 4.62
C VAL A 111 4.31 -24.09 3.57
N SER A 112 4.63 -23.07 2.79
CA SER A 112 3.71 -22.44 1.84
C SER A 112 3.22 -23.40 0.75
N HIS A 113 4.06 -24.34 0.27
CA HIS A 113 3.63 -25.31 -0.75
C HIS A 113 2.47 -26.20 -0.29
N LEU A 114 2.30 -26.43 1.00
CA LEU A 114 1.15 -27.16 1.55
C LEU A 114 -0.19 -26.50 1.22
N THR A 115 -0.19 -25.20 0.93
CA THR A 115 -1.37 -24.45 0.47
C THR A 115 -1.67 -24.60 -1.02
N GLY A 116 -0.95 -25.49 -1.73
CA GLY A 116 -1.01 -25.62 -3.18
C GLY A 116 -0.22 -24.55 -3.95
N ALA A 117 0.55 -23.71 -3.27
CA ALA A 117 1.35 -22.65 -3.89
C ALA A 117 2.61 -23.21 -4.54
N THR A 118 2.84 -22.88 -5.82
CA THR A 118 4.14 -23.09 -6.46
C THR A 118 5.20 -22.17 -5.83
N ARG A 119 6.48 -22.42 -6.13
CA ARG A 119 7.58 -21.52 -5.67
C ARG A 119 7.35 -20.07 -6.11
N ALA A 120 6.82 -19.86 -7.32
CA ALA A 120 6.52 -18.52 -7.84
C ALA A 120 5.33 -17.88 -7.09
N ASP A 121 4.29 -18.63 -6.77
CA ASP A 121 3.17 -18.14 -5.98
C ASP A 121 3.60 -17.78 -4.56
N SER A 122 4.44 -18.63 -3.95
CA SER A 122 5.00 -18.41 -2.61
C SER A 122 5.91 -17.18 -2.56
N TRP A 123 6.64 -16.91 -3.65
CA TRP A 123 7.45 -15.70 -3.77
C TRP A 123 6.59 -14.43 -3.69
N VAL A 124 5.46 -14.41 -4.40
CA VAL A 124 4.51 -13.29 -4.34
C VAL A 124 3.98 -13.12 -2.91
N ASP A 125 3.58 -14.20 -2.25
CA ASP A 125 3.02 -14.16 -0.90
C ASP A 125 4.06 -13.72 0.15
N ILE A 126 5.21 -14.37 0.18
CA ILE A 126 6.20 -14.20 1.23
C ILE A 126 7.09 -12.98 0.98
N GLU A 127 7.82 -12.95 -0.15
CA GLU A 127 8.74 -11.84 -0.42
C GLU A 127 8.00 -10.57 -0.80
N GLY A 128 6.87 -10.68 -1.50
CA GLY A 128 5.98 -9.55 -1.75
C GLY A 128 5.39 -8.98 -0.46
N GLY A 129 4.97 -9.84 0.47
CA GLY A 129 4.51 -9.44 1.80
C GLY A 129 5.60 -8.70 2.59
N ILE A 130 6.80 -9.26 2.67
CA ILE A 130 7.96 -8.61 3.33
C ILE A 130 8.31 -7.30 2.61
N GLY A 131 8.15 -7.23 1.29
CA GLY A 131 8.33 -6.03 0.49
C GLY A 131 7.45 -4.85 0.93
N ASN A 132 6.23 -5.13 1.41
CA ASN A 132 5.37 -4.09 1.98
C ASN A 132 5.99 -3.45 3.23
N LEU A 133 6.58 -4.26 4.12
CA LEU A 133 7.28 -3.71 5.30
C LEU A 133 8.43 -2.79 4.89
N PHE A 134 9.22 -3.14 3.87
CA PHE A 134 10.29 -2.27 3.36
C PHE A 134 9.74 -0.98 2.74
N ALA A 135 8.69 -1.07 1.95
CA ALA A 135 8.08 0.08 1.30
C ALA A 135 7.54 1.09 2.34
N TYR A 136 6.74 0.61 3.30
CA TYR A 136 6.20 1.45 4.37
C TYR A 136 7.29 1.96 5.32
N SER A 137 8.30 1.15 5.62
CA SER A 137 9.45 1.63 6.35
C SER A 137 10.14 2.82 5.66
N SER A 138 10.18 2.82 4.33
CA SER A 138 10.80 3.89 3.54
C SER A 138 9.96 5.17 3.53
N LEU A 139 8.64 5.07 3.70
CA LEU A 139 7.73 6.23 3.80
C LEU A 139 8.02 7.11 5.01
N ARG A 140 8.70 6.61 6.05
CA ARG A 140 9.09 7.42 7.20
C ARG A 140 9.82 8.73 6.82
N ARG A 141 10.50 8.75 5.66
CA ARG A 141 11.20 9.94 5.14
C ARG A 141 10.28 11.02 4.62
N ARG A 142 9.00 10.71 4.43
CA ARG A 142 7.95 11.62 3.97
C ARG A 142 7.05 12.10 5.10
N PHE A 143 7.25 11.58 6.31
CA PHE A 143 6.57 11.98 7.53
C PHE A 143 7.50 12.82 8.41
N PRO A 144 6.94 13.67 9.29
CA PRO A 144 7.73 14.42 10.27
C PRO A 144 8.37 13.50 11.31
N ASP A 145 9.38 14.00 12.03
CA ASP A 145 9.93 13.32 13.21
C ASP A 145 9.07 13.59 14.45
N GLU A 146 7.78 13.29 14.29
CA GLU A 146 6.75 13.45 15.31
C GLU A 146 5.86 12.21 15.32
N PRO A 147 5.12 11.95 16.39
CA PRO A 147 4.14 10.87 16.44
C PRO A 147 2.82 11.22 15.70
N TYR A 148 2.64 12.47 15.28
CA TYR A 148 1.46 13.00 14.59
C TYR A 148 1.84 13.57 13.22
N TYR A 149 0.83 13.84 12.39
CA TYR A 149 0.99 14.43 11.06
C TYR A 149 0.18 15.71 10.94
N VAL A 150 0.80 16.77 10.45
CA VAL A 150 0.15 18.04 10.13
C VAL A 150 -0.12 18.07 8.64
N GLU A 151 -1.39 18.18 8.24
CA GLU A 151 -1.81 18.06 6.86
C GLU A 151 -1.91 19.43 6.18
N SER A 152 -1.18 19.59 5.07
CA SER A 152 -1.25 20.77 4.22
C SER A 152 -0.82 22.08 4.90
N GLU A 153 -1.21 23.22 4.33
CA GLU A 153 -1.00 24.55 4.88
C GLU A 153 -2.14 24.96 5.80
N ALA A 154 -1.84 25.87 6.73
CA ALA A 154 -2.87 26.47 7.58
C ALA A 154 -3.85 27.30 6.75
N VAL A 155 -5.13 27.21 7.10
CA VAL A 155 -6.19 27.98 6.49
C VAL A 155 -6.38 29.31 7.26
N ARG A 156 -6.27 30.42 6.55
CA ARG A 156 -6.56 31.73 7.11
C ARG A 156 -8.05 31.90 7.37
N LEU A 157 -8.42 32.22 8.61
CA LEU A 157 -9.82 32.34 9.04
C LEU A 157 -10.21 33.78 9.40
N SER A 158 -9.23 34.70 9.48
CA SER A 158 -9.46 36.12 9.77
C SER A 158 -8.70 37.03 8.81
N LYS A 159 -9.15 38.29 8.68
CA LYS A 159 -8.53 39.28 7.78
C LYS A 159 -7.09 39.62 8.17
N GLU A 160 -6.81 39.73 9.46
CA GLU A 160 -5.53 40.18 10.03
C GLU A 160 -4.57 39.01 10.37
N ASN A 161 -4.84 37.80 9.88
CA ASN A 161 -4.08 36.57 10.21
C ASN A 161 -3.98 36.24 11.72
N GLY A 162 -4.76 36.86 12.57
CA GLY A 162 -4.78 36.58 14.01
C GLY A 162 -5.53 35.31 14.40
N PHE A 163 -6.18 34.64 13.43
CA PHE A 163 -6.93 33.42 13.65
C PHE A 163 -6.84 32.51 12.42
N ILE A 164 -6.30 31.32 12.62
CA ILE A 164 -6.07 30.31 11.58
C ILE A 164 -6.63 28.96 11.98
N GLY A 165 -6.85 28.09 10.99
CA GLY A 165 -7.18 26.68 11.19
C GLY A 165 -6.13 25.76 10.58
N HIS A 166 -5.91 24.61 11.17
CA HIS A 166 -5.01 23.59 10.65
C HIS A 166 -5.56 22.18 10.91
N HIS A 167 -5.22 21.20 10.09
CA HIS A 167 -5.58 19.82 10.34
C HIS A 167 -4.41 19.06 10.96
N LEU A 168 -4.67 18.48 12.12
CA LEU A 168 -3.77 17.61 12.85
C LEU A 168 -4.30 16.18 12.79
N LEU A 169 -3.45 15.22 12.45
CA LEU A 169 -3.77 13.81 12.49
C LEU A 169 -2.94 13.12 13.56
N THR A 170 -3.63 12.44 14.48
CA THR A 170 -3.01 11.65 15.55
C THR A 170 -3.36 10.17 15.38
N PRO A 171 -2.48 9.23 15.78
CA PRO A 171 -2.83 7.81 15.75
C PRO A 171 -4.15 7.54 16.50
N LYS A 172 -5.03 6.73 15.92
CA LYS A 172 -6.24 6.28 16.62
C LYS A 172 -5.87 5.55 17.90
N GLN A 173 -6.71 5.67 18.92
CA GLN A 173 -6.46 5.06 20.24
C GLN A 173 -7.01 3.63 20.35
N GLY A 174 -7.53 3.10 19.26
CA GLY A 174 -8.06 1.76 19.13
C GLY A 174 -7.05 0.72 18.64
N VAL A 175 -7.56 -0.31 18.01
CA VAL A 175 -6.84 -1.44 17.44
C VAL A 175 -7.23 -1.68 15.99
N ALA A 176 -6.30 -2.11 15.16
CA ALA A 176 -6.56 -2.57 13.80
C ALA A 176 -6.90 -4.07 13.84
N VAL A 177 -8.15 -4.42 13.53
CA VAL A 177 -8.61 -5.80 13.46
C VAL A 177 -8.55 -6.25 12.00
N HIS A 178 -7.64 -7.18 11.69
CA HIS A 178 -7.45 -7.69 10.33
C HIS A 178 -8.07 -9.07 10.18
N ILE A 179 -9.07 -9.22 9.33
CA ILE A 179 -9.69 -10.50 8.99
C ILE A 179 -9.23 -10.87 7.58
N ASN A 180 -8.26 -11.78 7.49
CA ASN A 180 -7.51 -12.06 6.29
C ASN A 180 -8.05 -13.27 5.52
N ALA A 181 -7.87 -13.25 4.19
CA ALA A 181 -8.20 -14.36 3.28
C ALA A 181 -7.12 -15.46 3.27
N PHE A 182 -7.45 -16.60 2.64
CA PHE A 182 -6.58 -17.77 2.61
C PHE A 182 -5.54 -17.78 1.48
N ASN A 183 -5.76 -17.02 0.43
CA ASN A 183 -5.02 -17.16 -0.82
C ASN A 183 -3.56 -16.66 -0.77
N PHE A 184 -3.33 -15.54 -0.11
CA PHE A 184 -2.01 -14.96 0.17
C PHE A 184 -1.91 -14.59 1.66
N PRO A 185 -1.80 -15.59 2.57
CA PRO A 185 -1.93 -15.36 4.00
C PRO A 185 -0.81 -14.52 4.60
N ILE A 186 0.39 -14.59 4.05
CA ILE A 186 1.54 -13.79 4.49
C ILE A 186 1.44 -12.37 3.92
N TRP A 187 1.21 -12.22 2.61
CA TRP A 187 0.99 -10.91 2.00
C TRP A 187 -0.12 -10.16 2.71
N GLY A 188 -1.32 -10.76 2.82
CA GLY A 188 -2.50 -10.11 3.41
C GLY A 188 -2.31 -9.71 4.88
N MET A 189 -1.49 -10.43 5.63
CA MET A 189 -1.08 -10.04 6.96
C MET A 189 -0.14 -8.83 6.94
N LEU A 190 0.95 -8.89 6.16
CA LEU A 190 2.02 -7.91 6.22
C LEU A 190 1.65 -6.58 5.54
N GLU A 191 0.85 -6.61 4.46
CA GLU A 191 0.38 -5.39 3.80
C GLU A 191 -0.44 -4.49 4.74
N LYS A 192 -1.31 -5.09 5.54
CA LYS A 192 -2.14 -4.37 6.52
C LYS A 192 -1.32 -3.95 7.73
N MET A 193 -0.53 -4.88 8.27
CA MET A 193 0.30 -4.66 9.45
C MET A 193 1.34 -3.56 9.24
N ALA A 194 1.94 -3.45 8.05
CA ALA A 194 2.89 -2.39 7.73
C ALA A 194 2.28 -0.99 7.86
N VAL A 195 1.03 -0.85 7.46
CA VAL A 195 0.30 0.43 7.41
C VAL A 195 -0.09 0.90 8.82
N ASN A 196 -0.81 0.04 9.57
CA ASN A 196 -1.28 0.42 10.90
C ASN A 196 -0.15 0.61 11.91
N LEU A 197 0.91 -0.21 11.83
CA LEU A 197 2.07 -0.03 12.72
C LEU A 197 2.84 1.25 12.41
N LEU A 198 2.96 1.66 11.13
CA LEU A 198 3.54 2.95 10.78
C LEU A 198 2.66 4.11 11.27
N ALA A 199 1.34 3.95 11.24
CA ALA A 199 0.40 4.91 11.84
C ALA A 199 0.47 4.98 13.36
N GLY A 200 1.00 3.96 14.03
CA GLY A 200 1.08 3.90 15.50
C GLY A 200 -0.10 3.19 16.18
N VAL A 201 -0.78 2.31 15.44
CA VAL A 201 -1.94 1.52 15.91
C VAL A 201 -1.56 0.04 16.01
N PRO A 202 -1.84 -0.67 17.12
CA PRO A 202 -1.57 -2.10 17.23
C PRO A 202 -2.52 -2.93 16.36
N ALA A 203 -2.16 -4.18 16.08
CA ALA A 203 -2.93 -5.09 15.24
C ALA A 203 -3.39 -6.34 16.00
N VAL A 204 -4.62 -6.78 15.70
CA VAL A 204 -5.11 -8.13 15.97
C VAL A 204 -5.38 -8.81 14.63
N ILE A 205 -4.60 -9.84 14.35
CA ILE A 205 -4.59 -10.55 13.07
C ILE A 205 -5.41 -11.82 13.21
N LYS A 206 -6.60 -11.83 12.61
CA LYS A 206 -7.39 -13.06 12.45
C LYS A 206 -7.05 -13.65 11.08
N ALA A 207 -6.23 -14.69 11.07
CA ALA A 207 -5.88 -15.42 9.86
C ALA A 207 -7.07 -16.23 9.33
N SER A 208 -7.04 -16.60 8.03
CA SER A 208 -8.00 -17.58 7.51
C SER A 208 -7.80 -18.93 8.16
N GLU A 209 -8.89 -19.57 8.54
CA GLU A 209 -8.88 -20.90 9.16
C GLU A 209 -8.24 -21.96 8.27
N GLN A 210 -8.14 -21.73 6.96
CA GLN A 210 -7.60 -22.69 6.01
C GLN A 210 -6.09 -22.67 5.90
N THR A 211 -5.44 -21.55 6.29
CA THR A 211 -4.00 -21.32 6.12
C THR A 211 -3.32 -20.73 7.35
N SER A 212 -4.00 -20.72 8.50
CA SER A 212 -3.43 -20.13 9.72
C SER A 212 -2.16 -20.84 10.20
N PHE A 213 -1.92 -22.10 9.83
CA PHE A 213 -0.67 -22.82 10.08
C PHE A 213 0.57 -22.13 9.44
N LEU A 214 0.41 -21.56 8.26
CA LEU A 214 1.46 -20.79 7.59
C LEU A 214 1.63 -19.41 8.23
N THR A 215 0.52 -18.73 8.53
CA THR A 215 0.55 -17.42 9.19
C THR A 215 1.17 -17.53 10.59
N GLU A 216 0.78 -18.56 11.36
CA GLU A 216 1.36 -18.86 12.67
C GLU A 216 2.88 -19.01 12.62
N SER A 217 3.40 -19.70 11.60
CA SER A 217 4.85 -19.92 11.48
C SER A 217 5.64 -18.60 11.40
N MET A 218 5.13 -17.62 10.66
CA MET A 218 5.76 -16.30 10.58
C MET A 218 5.51 -15.45 11.84
N VAL A 219 4.30 -15.52 12.42
CA VAL A 219 3.99 -14.78 13.66
C VAL A 219 4.87 -15.27 14.81
N ARG A 220 5.21 -16.54 14.88
CA ARG A 220 6.17 -17.06 15.87
C ARG A 220 7.53 -16.36 15.77
N ASP A 221 8.02 -16.20 14.55
CA ASP A 221 9.28 -15.47 14.32
C ASP A 221 9.14 -13.98 14.62
N ILE A 222 8.01 -13.35 14.27
CA ILE A 222 7.73 -11.94 14.61
C ILE A 222 7.80 -11.73 16.12
N ILE A 223 7.13 -12.58 16.90
CA ILE A 223 7.11 -12.48 18.36
C ILE A 223 8.48 -12.79 18.95
N ALA A 224 9.15 -13.86 18.50
CA ALA A 224 10.47 -14.25 18.97
C ALA A 224 11.56 -13.21 18.63
N SER A 225 11.34 -12.33 17.67
CA SER A 225 12.28 -11.27 17.30
C SER A 225 12.37 -10.15 18.35
N GLU A 226 11.35 -9.98 19.18
CA GLU A 226 11.19 -8.87 20.15
C GLU A 226 11.33 -7.46 19.52
N ILE A 227 11.18 -7.36 18.18
CA ILE A 227 11.30 -6.09 17.44
C ILE A 227 10.08 -5.21 17.67
N LEU A 228 8.90 -5.82 17.73
CA LEU A 228 7.65 -5.10 17.99
C LEU A 228 7.45 -4.94 19.49
N PRO A 229 6.86 -3.82 19.95
CA PRO A 229 6.54 -3.66 21.35
C PRO A 229 5.48 -4.67 21.80
N GLU A 230 5.48 -4.99 23.09
CA GLU A 230 4.46 -5.83 23.71
C GLU A 230 3.06 -5.31 23.38
N GLY A 231 2.14 -6.23 23.02
CA GLY A 231 0.77 -5.89 22.60
C GLY A 231 0.66 -5.21 21.24
N GLY A 232 1.78 -4.95 20.54
CA GLY A 232 1.78 -4.35 19.21
C GLY A 232 1.15 -5.24 18.13
N VAL A 233 1.22 -6.57 18.32
CA VAL A 233 0.61 -7.58 17.45
C VAL A 233 0.04 -8.71 18.30
N GLN A 234 -1.16 -9.16 17.96
CA GLN A 234 -1.77 -10.39 18.42
C GLN A 234 -2.26 -11.22 17.23
N PHE A 235 -2.42 -12.52 17.43
CA PHE A 235 -2.75 -13.47 16.37
C PHE A 235 -3.83 -14.44 16.80
N ILE A 236 -4.84 -14.64 15.93
CA ILE A 236 -5.92 -15.60 16.10
C ILE A 236 -5.87 -16.60 14.95
N GLY A 237 -5.56 -17.87 15.28
CA GLY A 237 -5.44 -18.98 14.35
C GLY A 237 -6.76 -19.70 14.05
N GLY A 238 -7.81 -19.45 14.83
CA GLY A 238 -9.14 -20.03 14.68
C GLY A 238 -10.13 -19.10 13.97
N ALA A 239 -11.42 -19.42 14.07
CA ALA A 239 -12.51 -18.74 13.37
C ALA A 239 -12.70 -17.27 13.77
N GLY A 240 -12.37 -16.88 15.01
CA GLY A 240 -12.50 -15.52 15.51
C GLY A 240 -13.93 -14.99 15.56
N ARG A 241 -14.93 -15.89 15.61
CA ARG A 241 -16.35 -15.49 15.61
C ARG A 241 -16.66 -14.67 16.87
N GLY A 242 -17.36 -13.55 16.70
CA GLY A 242 -17.73 -12.65 17.80
C GLY A 242 -16.68 -11.60 18.14
N ILE A 243 -15.50 -11.59 17.52
CA ILE A 243 -14.48 -10.55 17.78
C ILE A 243 -14.99 -9.13 17.50
N LEU A 244 -15.84 -8.98 16.48
CA LEU A 244 -16.39 -7.66 16.10
C LEU A 244 -17.48 -7.17 17.06
N ASP A 245 -17.95 -7.98 17.99
CA ASP A 245 -18.91 -7.54 19.00
C ASP A 245 -18.30 -6.59 20.04
N TYR A 246 -16.95 -6.54 20.10
CA TYR A 246 -16.17 -5.75 21.07
C TYR A 246 -15.43 -4.57 20.43
N VAL A 247 -15.70 -4.25 19.16
CA VAL A 247 -15.04 -3.12 18.52
C VAL A 247 -15.63 -1.79 18.94
N GLU A 248 -14.77 -0.78 19.04
CA GLU A 248 -15.09 0.57 19.50
C GLU A 248 -14.82 1.61 18.40
N SER A 249 -15.27 2.85 18.59
CA SER A 249 -15.22 3.94 17.61
C SER A 249 -13.80 4.30 17.12
N GLN A 250 -12.78 4.01 17.92
CA GLN A 250 -11.38 4.28 17.55
C GLN A 250 -10.68 3.07 16.90
N ASP A 251 -11.35 1.92 16.81
CA ASP A 251 -10.83 0.76 16.10
C ASP A 251 -10.99 0.91 14.59
N VAL A 252 -10.28 0.09 13.84
CA VAL A 252 -10.41 -0.02 12.38
C VAL A 252 -10.50 -1.50 12.03
N VAL A 253 -11.54 -1.88 11.31
CA VAL A 253 -11.69 -3.25 10.80
C VAL A 253 -11.29 -3.29 9.34
N THR A 254 -10.46 -4.27 8.98
CA THR A 254 -10.09 -4.54 7.59
C THR A 254 -10.41 -6.00 7.26
N PHE A 255 -11.24 -6.23 6.29
CA PHE A 255 -11.66 -7.55 5.85
C PHE A 255 -11.31 -7.80 4.39
N THR A 256 -10.69 -8.94 4.12
CA THR A 256 -10.48 -9.47 2.76
C THR A 256 -11.14 -10.83 2.64
N GLY A 257 -12.07 -11.01 1.70
CA GLY A 257 -12.78 -12.27 1.52
C GLY A 257 -13.99 -12.17 0.58
N SER A 258 -15.01 -13.03 0.79
CA SER A 258 -16.21 -12.99 -0.04
C SER A 258 -17.10 -11.79 0.28
N ALA A 259 -17.77 -11.23 -0.74
CA ALA A 259 -18.70 -10.11 -0.56
C ALA A 259 -19.81 -10.44 0.45
N ALA A 260 -20.34 -11.67 0.43
CA ALA A 260 -21.38 -12.11 1.36
C ALA A 260 -20.90 -12.07 2.83
N THR A 261 -19.69 -12.59 3.09
CA THR A 261 -19.09 -12.55 4.43
C THR A 261 -18.77 -11.11 4.84
N GLY A 262 -18.20 -10.30 3.94
CA GLY A 262 -17.90 -8.90 4.20
C GLY A 262 -19.14 -8.10 4.57
N LEU A 263 -20.25 -8.31 3.85
CA LEU A 263 -21.52 -7.66 4.15
C LEU A 263 -22.07 -8.09 5.52
N LEU A 264 -21.99 -9.40 5.84
CA LEU A 264 -22.40 -9.92 7.15
C LEU A 264 -21.60 -9.24 8.27
N LEU A 265 -20.30 -9.20 8.16
CA LEU A 265 -19.41 -8.62 9.16
C LEU A 265 -19.59 -7.09 9.30
N LYS A 266 -19.76 -6.39 8.19
CA LYS A 266 -20.02 -4.94 8.17
C LYS A 266 -21.33 -4.58 8.88
N ASN A 267 -22.32 -5.50 8.86
CA ASN A 267 -23.61 -5.32 9.54
C ASN A 267 -23.59 -5.77 11.02
N THR A 268 -22.44 -6.09 11.59
CA THR A 268 -22.32 -6.37 13.03
C THR A 268 -22.79 -5.13 13.83
N PRO A 269 -23.69 -5.30 14.83
CA PRO A 269 -24.25 -4.16 15.56
C PRO A 269 -23.20 -3.20 16.15
N ALA A 270 -22.13 -3.71 16.75
CA ALA A 270 -21.08 -2.87 17.32
C ALA A 270 -20.32 -2.06 16.25
N VAL A 271 -20.10 -2.62 15.04
CA VAL A 271 -19.50 -1.89 13.92
C VAL A 271 -20.38 -0.69 13.51
N LEU A 272 -21.70 -0.90 13.40
CA LEU A 272 -22.64 0.14 13.00
C LEU A 272 -22.84 1.18 14.11
N GLN A 273 -23.08 0.75 15.34
CA GLN A 273 -23.39 1.63 16.47
C GLN A 273 -22.21 2.53 16.83
N ASN A 274 -21.00 2.01 16.75
CA ASN A 274 -19.78 2.75 17.07
C ASN A 274 -19.17 3.47 15.85
N ASN A 275 -19.81 3.40 14.67
CA ASN A 275 -19.30 3.95 13.41
C ASN A 275 -17.84 3.54 13.15
N VAL A 276 -17.51 2.27 13.37
CA VAL A 276 -16.16 1.75 13.19
C VAL A 276 -15.78 1.80 11.70
N PRO A 277 -14.66 2.42 11.32
CA PRO A 277 -14.17 2.35 9.95
C PRO A 277 -13.99 0.90 9.51
N PHE A 278 -14.71 0.50 8.47
CA PHE A 278 -14.71 -0.85 7.93
C PHE A 278 -14.18 -0.85 6.50
N ASN A 279 -12.95 -1.29 6.32
CA ASN A 279 -12.32 -1.43 5.02
C ASN A 279 -12.62 -2.83 4.46
N LEU A 280 -13.22 -2.89 3.27
CA LEU A 280 -13.67 -4.13 2.65
C LEU A 280 -12.98 -4.33 1.30
N GLU A 281 -12.23 -5.42 1.16
CA GLU A 281 -11.83 -6.00 -0.12
C GLU A 281 -12.64 -7.27 -0.36
N ALA A 282 -13.41 -7.28 -1.45
CA ALA A 282 -14.36 -8.36 -1.73
C ALA A 282 -14.21 -8.94 -3.15
N ASP A 283 -15.22 -9.67 -3.60
CA ASP A 283 -15.28 -10.31 -4.92
C ASP A 283 -14.94 -9.34 -6.05
N SER A 284 -14.12 -9.78 -7.00
CA SER A 284 -13.69 -8.93 -8.11
C SER A 284 -13.77 -9.65 -9.45
N LEU A 285 -14.44 -9.04 -10.43
CA LEU A 285 -14.53 -9.52 -11.80
C LEU A 285 -13.61 -8.69 -12.72
N ASN A 286 -12.32 -8.80 -12.46
CA ASN A 286 -11.29 -8.04 -13.17
C ASN A 286 -11.31 -8.31 -14.66
N ALA A 287 -11.13 -7.25 -15.45
CA ALA A 287 -11.15 -7.32 -16.90
C ALA A 287 -9.74 -7.10 -17.49
N ALA A 288 -9.44 -7.84 -18.56
CA ALA A 288 -8.34 -7.52 -19.45
C ALA A 288 -8.93 -7.17 -20.82
N VAL A 289 -8.58 -6.01 -21.37
CA VAL A 289 -9.09 -5.47 -22.63
C VAL A 289 -7.95 -5.39 -23.65
N LEU A 290 -8.10 -6.06 -24.76
CA LEU A 290 -7.18 -6.01 -25.90
C LEU A 290 -7.59 -4.87 -26.83
N GLY A 291 -6.68 -3.95 -27.15
CA GLY A 291 -6.96 -2.86 -28.09
C GLY A 291 -7.08 -3.32 -29.54
N PRO A 292 -7.71 -2.52 -30.41
CA PRO A 292 -7.97 -2.89 -31.81
C PRO A 292 -6.69 -2.99 -32.66
N ASP A 293 -5.61 -2.34 -32.26
CA ASP A 293 -4.29 -2.39 -32.90
C ASP A 293 -3.46 -3.62 -32.55
N ALA A 294 -3.84 -4.33 -31.49
CA ALA A 294 -3.09 -5.46 -30.96
C ALA A 294 -3.46 -6.76 -31.71
N ILE A 295 -3.10 -6.84 -32.98
CA ILE A 295 -3.37 -7.98 -33.87
C ILE A 295 -2.29 -9.08 -33.73
N PRO A 296 -2.55 -10.33 -34.13
CA PRO A 296 -1.56 -11.40 -34.13
C PRO A 296 -0.24 -11.00 -34.78
N GLY A 297 0.87 -11.28 -34.11
CA GLY A 297 2.22 -10.90 -34.53
C GLY A 297 2.71 -9.55 -33.98
N THR A 298 1.85 -8.77 -33.32
CA THR A 298 2.29 -7.56 -32.60
C THR A 298 2.77 -7.91 -31.18
N PRO A 299 3.70 -7.16 -30.61
CA PRO A 299 4.11 -7.35 -29.23
C PRO A 299 2.95 -7.26 -28.23
N GLU A 300 1.98 -6.38 -28.45
CA GLU A 300 0.82 -6.20 -27.59
C GLU A 300 -0.07 -7.43 -27.56
N PHE A 301 -0.28 -8.10 -28.70
CA PHE A 301 -1.01 -9.36 -28.74
C PHE A 301 -0.32 -10.42 -27.87
N GLU A 302 0.98 -10.62 -28.06
CA GLU A 302 1.74 -11.62 -27.29
C GLU A 302 1.79 -11.28 -25.79
N LEU A 303 1.94 -10.00 -25.44
CA LEU A 303 1.89 -9.51 -24.07
C LEU A 303 0.53 -9.79 -23.42
N PHE A 304 -0.56 -9.55 -24.15
CA PHE A 304 -1.91 -9.81 -23.66
C PHE A 304 -2.12 -11.30 -23.38
N ILE A 305 -1.76 -12.17 -24.33
CA ILE A 305 -1.88 -13.63 -24.15
C ILE A 305 -1.07 -14.11 -22.94
N LYS A 306 0.17 -13.62 -22.82
CA LYS A 306 1.05 -13.97 -21.69
C LYS A 306 0.45 -13.52 -20.34
N GLU A 307 -0.05 -12.28 -20.30
CA GLU A 307 -0.61 -11.69 -19.07
C GLU A 307 -1.88 -12.41 -18.64
N VAL A 308 -2.83 -12.60 -19.54
CA VAL A 308 -4.08 -13.32 -19.26
C VAL A 308 -3.79 -14.74 -18.78
N ARG A 309 -2.94 -15.50 -19.49
CA ARG A 309 -2.55 -16.85 -19.06
C ARG A 309 -1.95 -16.81 -17.65
N ARG A 310 -1.02 -15.89 -17.37
CA ARG A 310 -0.39 -15.77 -16.05
C ARG A 310 -1.43 -15.58 -14.95
N GLU A 311 -2.36 -14.65 -15.17
CA GLU A 311 -3.39 -14.33 -14.19
C GLU A 311 -4.42 -15.44 -13.98
N MET A 312 -4.67 -16.25 -15.00
CA MET A 312 -5.55 -17.42 -14.89
C MET A 312 -4.95 -18.53 -14.02
N VAL A 313 -3.62 -18.74 -14.04
CA VAL A 313 -2.97 -19.91 -13.45
C VAL A 313 -2.22 -19.60 -12.13
N THR A 314 -1.85 -18.35 -11.87
CA THR A 314 -1.20 -17.95 -10.62
C THR A 314 -2.06 -18.35 -9.43
N LYS A 315 -1.48 -19.09 -8.47
CA LYS A 315 -2.17 -19.65 -7.30
C LYS A 315 -3.42 -20.46 -7.69
N ALA A 316 -3.38 -21.16 -8.83
CA ALA A 316 -4.54 -21.87 -9.41
C ALA A 316 -5.78 -20.93 -9.57
N GLY A 317 -5.56 -19.68 -9.98
CA GLY A 317 -6.62 -18.68 -10.14
C GLY A 317 -7.25 -18.18 -8.84
N GLN A 318 -6.75 -18.56 -7.67
CA GLN A 318 -7.22 -18.11 -6.36
C GLN A 318 -6.59 -16.79 -6.00
N LYS A 319 -6.87 -15.77 -6.79
CA LYS A 319 -6.27 -14.42 -6.68
C LYS A 319 -7.38 -13.39 -6.85
N CYS A 320 -7.46 -12.45 -5.91
CA CYS A 320 -8.47 -11.37 -5.95
C CYS A 320 -8.35 -10.51 -7.21
N THR A 321 -7.14 -10.36 -7.72
CA THR A 321 -6.85 -9.59 -8.95
C THR A 321 -6.81 -10.46 -10.22
N ALA A 322 -7.11 -11.76 -10.18
CA ALA A 322 -7.07 -12.61 -11.39
C ALA A 322 -8.00 -12.07 -12.48
N VAL A 323 -7.57 -12.18 -13.74
CA VAL A 323 -8.40 -11.83 -14.89
C VAL A 323 -9.56 -12.83 -14.98
N ARG A 324 -10.79 -12.35 -14.82
CA ARG A 324 -12.02 -13.14 -14.93
C ARG A 324 -12.72 -12.94 -16.26
N ARG A 325 -12.60 -11.73 -16.82
CA ARG A 325 -13.27 -11.34 -18.06
C ARG A 325 -12.22 -10.84 -19.06
N ILE A 326 -12.16 -11.47 -20.23
CA ILE A 326 -11.20 -11.21 -21.28
C ILE A 326 -11.99 -10.60 -22.45
N LEU A 327 -11.82 -9.29 -22.67
CA LEU A 327 -12.55 -8.52 -23.66
C LEU A 327 -11.67 -8.27 -24.87
N VAL A 328 -12.12 -8.66 -26.05
CA VAL A 328 -11.33 -8.56 -27.28
C VAL A 328 -12.19 -8.03 -28.44
N PRO A 329 -11.62 -7.31 -29.39
CA PRO A 329 -12.34 -6.98 -30.63
C PRO A 329 -12.93 -8.25 -31.27
N ASP A 330 -14.16 -8.18 -31.78
CA ASP A 330 -14.89 -9.31 -32.31
C ASP A 330 -14.11 -10.06 -33.41
N TYR A 331 -13.44 -9.33 -34.30
CA TYR A 331 -12.60 -9.89 -35.37
C TYR A 331 -11.30 -10.56 -34.85
N LEU A 332 -10.88 -10.34 -33.60
CA LEU A 332 -9.72 -10.99 -32.98
C LEU A 332 -10.13 -12.20 -32.10
N LEU A 333 -11.43 -12.41 -31.90
CA LEU A 333 -11.94 -13.42 -30.98
C LEU A 333 -11.36 -14.82 -31.22
N ALA A 334 -11.38 -15.28 -32.46
CA ALA A 334 -10.85 -16.60 -32.84
C ALA A 334 -9.34 -16.72 -32.61
N ALA A 335 -8.59 -15.70 -32.97
CA ALA A 335 -7.13 -15.68 -32.80
C ALA A 335 -6.72 -15.70 -31.33
N VAL A 336 -7.41 -14.95 -30.47
CA VAL A 336 -7.15 -14.93 -29.03
C VAL A 336 -7.56 -16.26 -28.41
N GLN A 337 -8.72 -16.82 -28.78
CA GLN A 337 -9.16 -18.14 -28.31
C GLN A 337 -8.13 -19.22 -28.62
N GLU A 338 -7.62 -19.28 -29.84
CA GLU A 338 -6.59 -20.24 -30.27
C GLU A 338 -5.29 -20.07 -29.48
N ALA A 339 -4.81 -18.83 -29.40
CA ALA A 339 -3.56 -18.51 -28.72
C ALA A 339 -3.62 -18.85 -27.20
N LEU A 340 -4.68 -18.46 -26.50
CA LEU A 340 -4.89 -18.81 -25.10
C LEU A 340 -5.03 -20.33 -24.90
N SER A 341 -5.80 -21.01 -25.74
CA SER A 341 -5.96 -22.46 -25.65
C SER A 341 -4.62 -23.19 -25.81
N ARG A 342 -3.79 -22.75 -26.75
CA ARG A 342 -2.44 -23.29 -26.97
C ARG A 342 -1.54 -23.04 -25.74
N GLU A 343 -1.60 -21.86 -25.12
CA GLU A 343 -0.78 -21.57 -23.94
C GLU A 343 -1.27 -22.30 -22.70
N LEU A 344 -2.58 -22.45 -22.50
CA LEU A 344 -3.18 -23.19 -21.39
C LEU A 344 -2.94 -24.70 -21.50
N SER A 345 -2.82 -25.24 -22.71
CA SER A 345 -2.52 -26.67 -22.92
C SER A 345 -1.12 -27.09 -22.42
N LYS A 346 -0.21 -26.14 -22.28
CA LYS A 346 1.16 -26.34 -21.76
C LYS A 346 1.22 -26.38 -20.23
N MET A 347 0.09 -26.15 -19.52
CA MET A 347 0.10 -26.08 -18.05
C MET A 347 0.23 -27.48 -17.44
N ILE A 348 1.29 -27.66 -16.66
CA ILE A 348 1.56 -28.86 -15.87
C ILE A 348 0.99 -28.62 -14.47
N VAL A 349 -0.02 -29.42 -14.13
CA VAL A 349 -0.72 -29.36 -12.84
C VAL A 349 -0.19 -30.45 -11.92
N GLY A 350 0.05 -30.16 -10.65
CA GLY A 350 0.54 -31.17 -9.72
C GLY A 350 0.99 -30.67 -8.38
N ASP A 351 1.73 -31.52 -7.68
CA ASP A 351 2.42 -31.20 -6.44
C ASP A 351 3.42 -30.04 -6.69
N PRO A 352 3.24 -28.89 -6.03
CA PRO A 352 4.05 -27.70 -6.28
C PRO A 352 5.53 -27.84 -5.90
N SER A 353 5.90 -28.90 -5.17
CA SER A 353 7.29 -29.22 -4.85
C SER A 353 8.04 -29.93 -5.99
N ARG A 354 7.31 -30.41 -7.02
CA ARG A 354 7.87 -31.16 -8.14
C ARG A 354 8.36 -30.23 -9.24
N GLU A 355 9.51 -30.55 -9.80
CA GLU A 355 10.07 -29.83 -10.93
C GLU A 355 9.12 -29.85 -12.14
N GLY A 356 9.00 -28.74 -12.84
CA GLY A 356 8.16 -28.59 -14.02
C GLY A 356 6.69 -28.28 -13.73
N VAL A 357 6.20 -28.45 -12.50
CA VAL A 357 4.83 -28.05 -12.13
C VAL A 357 4.70 -26.52 -12.22
N ARG A 358 3.67 -26.09 -12.95
CA ARG A 358 3.39 -24.66 -13.21
C ARG A 358 2.15 -24.16 -12.48
N MET A 359 1.27 -25.05 -12.05
CA MET A 359 0.07 -24.74 -11.30
C MET A 359 -0.18 -25.85 -10.25
N GLY A 360 -0.36 -25.44 -9.01
CA GLY A 360 -0.67 -26.36 -7.92
C GLY A 360 -2.17 -26.58 -7.74
N ALA A 361 -2.56 -27.05 -6.54
CA ALA A 361 -3.94 -27.33 -6.19
C ALA A 361 -4.68 -26.07 -5.69
N LEU A 362 -6.01 -26.12 -5.74
CA LEU A 362 -6.87 -25.24 -4.95
C LEU A 362 -6.68 -25.56 -3.47
N ILE A 363 -7.04 -24.61 -2.59
CA ILE A 363 -6.71 -24.71 -1.16
C ILE A 363 -7.22 -25.98 -0.47
N ASN A 364 -8.38 -26.51 -0.86
CA ASN A 364 -8.93 -27.78 -0.39
C ASN A 364 -10.06 -28.27 -1.29
N ARG A 365 -10.50 -29.51 -1.08
CA ARG A 365 -11.56 -30.12 -1.85
C ARG A 365 -12.90 -29.40 -1.73
N GLY A 366 -13.23 -28.86 -0.57
CA GLY A 366 -14.47 -28.10 -0.40
C GLY A 366 -14.49 -26.83 -1.29
N HIS A 367 -13.34 -26.18 -1.46
CA HIS A 367 -13.22 -25.05 -2.37
C HIS A 367 -13.29 -25.51 -3.85
N LEU A 368 -12.64 -26.62 -4.20
CA LEU A 368 -12.76 -27.24 -5.53
C LEU A 368 -14.21 -27.50 -5.92
N MET A 369 -15.01 -28.05 -5.02
CA MET A 369 -16.42 -28.29 -5.27
C MET A 369 -17.19 -27.01 -5.56
N ARG A 370 -16.99 -25.97 -4.76
CA ARG A 370 -17.62 -24.64 -4.98
C ARG A 370 -17.20 -24.01 -6.32
N VAL A 371 -15.94 -24.16 -6.73
CA VAL A 371 -15.48 -23.65 -8.04
C VAL A 371 -16.16 -24.42 -9.18
N ARG A 372 -16.31 -25.74 -9.06
CA ARG A 372 -17.03 -26.57 -10.05
C ARG A 372 -18.50 -26.19 -10.17
N GLU A 373 -19.20 -26.02 -9.06
CA GLU A 373 -20.60 -25.57 -9.04
C GLU A 373 -20.78 -24.24 -9.78
N LYS A 374 -19.90 -23.25 -9.50
CA LYS A 374 -19.91 -21.95 -10.19
C LYS A 374 -19.54 -22.08 -11.69
N LEU A 375 -18.61 -22.96 -12.02
CA LEU A 375 -18.27 -23.24 -13.42
C LEU A 375 -19.47 -23.86 -14.17
N ASP A 376 -20.16 -24.83 -13.58
CA ASP A 376 -21.33 -25.43 -14.19
C ASP A 376 -22.47 -24.42 -14.35
N TRP A 377 -22.62 -23.50 -13.40
CA TRP A 377 -23.54 -22.39 -13.53
C TRP A 377 -23.18 -21.46 -14.70
N LEU A 378 -21.91 -21.14 -14.91
CA LEU A 378 -21.46 -20.34 -16.04
C LEU A 378 -21.63 -21.05 -17.38
N LYS A 379 -21.42 -22.37 -17.44
CA LYS A 379 -21.61 -23.20 -18.66
C LYS A 379 -23.05 -23.17 -19.19
N THR A 380 -24.02 -22.78 -18.41
CA THR A 380 -25.41 -22.64 -18.88
C THR A 380 -25.62 -21.47 -19.85
N GLU A 381 -24.69 -20.50 -19.87
CA GLU A 381 -24.72 -19.35 -20.78
C GLU A 381 -23.43 -19.21 -21.64
N CYS A 382 -22.35 -19.91 -21.27
CA CYS A 382 -21.09 -19.89 -21.94
C CYS A 382 -20.69 -21.27 -22.48
N SER A 383 -20.08 -21.30 -23.65
CA SER A 383 -19.45 -22.53 -24.16
C SER A 383 -18.03 -22.69 -23.62
N VAL A 384 -17.52 -23.91 -23.57
CA VAL A 384 -16.14 -24.20 -23.18
C VAL A 384 -15.23 -24.02 -24.41
N ALA A 385 -14.39 -22.98 -24.40
CA ALA A 385 -13.40 -22.77 -25.45
C ALA A 385 -12.14 -23.61 -25.24
N TYR A 386 -11.72 -23.79 -23.97
CA TYR A 386 -10.66 -24.70 -23.55
C TYR A 386 -10.94 -25.23 -22.14
N GLY A 387 -10.75 -26.54 -21.96
CA GLY A 387 -10.86 -27.20 -20.66
C GLY A 387 -10.55 -28.67 -20.80
N ARG A 388 -9.86 -29.23 -19.82
CA ARG A 388 -9.57 -30.68 -19.76
C ARG A 388 -10.23 -31.25 -18.51
N GLU A 389 -11.17 -32.12 -18.69
CA GLU A 389 -11.73 -32.90 -17.57
C GLU A 389 -10.80 -34.07 -17.20
N ASP A 390 -10.14 -34.63 -18.20
CA ASP A 390 -9.09 -35.63 -18.01
C ASP A 390 -7.72 -35.01 -18.24
N PHE A 391 -6.95 -34.85 -17.14
CA PHE A 391 -5.59 -34.31 -17.14
C PHE A 391 -4.73 -35.06 -16.14
N GLU A 392 -3.46 -35.20 -16.47
CA GLU A 392 -2.46 -35.81 -15.60
C GLU A 392 -2.09 -34.88 -14.46
N VAL A 393 -1.94 -35.44 -13.26
CA VAL A 393 -1.46 -34.72 -12.06
C VAL A 393 -0.08 -35.25 -11.71
N VAL A 394 0.91 -34.38 -11.77
CA VAL A 394 2.29 -34.73 -11.44
C VAL A 394 2.46 -34.80 -9.92
N GLY A 395 2.93 -35.90 -9.39
CA GLY A 395 3.21 -36.08 -7.96
C GLY A 395 2.01 -36.13 -7.03
N GLY A 396 0.82 -36.39 -7.56
CA GLY A 396 -0.41 -36.51 -6.78
C GLY A 396 -1.52 -37.20 -7.57
N THR A 397 -2.72 -37.25 -7.01
CA THR A 397 -3.94 -37.75 -7.67
C THR A 397 -5.09 -36.76 -7.53
N ARG A 398 -6.03 -36.83 -8.48
CA ARG A 398 -7.25 -35.97 -8.45
C ARG A 398 -8.21 -36.35 -7.33
N GLU A 399 -8.12 -37.58 -6.82
CA GLU A 399 -8.94 -38.10 -5.72
C GLU A 399 -8.48 -37.59 -4.35
N GLN A 400 -7.18 -37.39 -4.19
CA GLN A 400 -6.58 -36.93 -2.94
C GLN A 400 -6.46 -35.38 -2.87
N GLY A 401 -5.87 -34.79 -3.90
CA GLY A 401 -5.65 -33.33 -3.94
C GLY A 401 -6.82 -32.53 -4.52
N ALA A 402 -6.79 -31.25 -4.34
CA ALA A 402 -7.81 -30.33 -4.87
C ALA A 402 -7.41 -29.76 -6.25
N PHE A 403 -7.01 -30.62 -7.16
CA PHE A 403 -6.53 -30.22 -8.48
C PHE A 403 -7.64 -29.90 -9.47
N MET A 404 -7.42 -28.88 -10.29
CA MET A 404 -8.29 -28.47 -11.39
C MET A 404 -7.42 -27.94 -12.55
N ALA A 405 -7.72 -28.39 -13.78
CA ALA A 405 -7.10 -27.81 -14.96
C ALA A 405 -7.68 -26.40 -15.25
N PRO A 406 -6.93 -25.50 -15.93
CA PRO A 406 -7.47 -24.21 -16.32
C PRO A 406 -8.62 -24.37 -17.35
N VAL A 407 -9.62 -23.50 -17.22
CA VAL A 407 -10.81 -23.48 -18.10
C VAL A 407 -10.98 -22.08 -18.69
N LEU A 408 -11.05 -22.03 -20.03
CA LEU A 408 -11.43 -20.84 -20.77
C LEU A 408 -12.86 -21.02 -21.28
N LEU A 409 -13.75 -20.16 -20.85
CA LEU A 409 -15.12 -20.07 -21.36
C LEU A 409 -15.19 -19.04 -22.49
N LEU A 410 -16.15 -19.21 -23.40
CA LEU A 410 -16.53 -18.26 -24.44
C LEU A 410 -17.98 -17.83 -24.21
N ASN A 411 -18.16 -16.54 -24.03
CA ASN A 411 -19.46 -15.88 -24.05
C ASN A 411 -19.60 -15.07 -25.35
N ALA A 412 -20.28 -15.64 -26.35
CA ALA A 412 -20.46 -14.99 -27.65
C ALA A 412 -21.47 -13.83 -27.64
N HIS A 413 -22.31 -13.75 -26.61
CA HIS A 413 -23.38 -12.74 -26.49
C HIS A 413 -23.35 -12.08 -25.10
N PRO A 414 -22.28 -11.32 -24.77
CA PRO A 414 -21.99 -10.88 -23.40
C PRO A 414 -23.01 -9.90 -22.82
N PHE A 415 -23.82 -9.24 -23.66
CA PHE A 415 -24.87 -8.36 -23.19
C PHE A 415 -26.18 -9.09 -22.83
N SER A 416 -26.37 -10.30 -23.32
CA SER A 416 -27.54 -11.14 -23.05
C SER A 416 -27.24 -12.22 -22.02
N ASN A 417 -26.06 -12.81 -22.09
CA ASN A 417 -25.56 -13.86 -21.21
C ASN A 417 -24.78 -13.21 -20.06
N VAL A 418 -25.46 -12.89 -18.98
CA VAL A 418 -24.94 -11.98 -17.95
C VAL A 418 -24.27 -12.65 -16.76
N ARG A 419 -24.36 -13.97 -16.61
CA ARG A 419 -23.83 -14.70 -15.44
C ARG A 419 -22.36 -14.50 -15.20
N CYS A 420 -21.54 -14.34 -16.25
CA CYS A 420 -20.11 -14.06 -16.15
C CYS A 420 -19.81 -12.65 -15.62
N HIS A 421 -20.81 -11.76 -15.56
CA HIS A 421 -20.68 -10.43 -14.96
C HIS A 421 -21.09 -10.39 -13.47
N ASP A 422 -21.65 -11.49 -12.96
CA ASP A 422 -22.12 -11.58 -11.57
C ASP A 422 -21.44 -12.71 -10.77
N THR A 423 -20.84 -13.70 -11.44
CA THR A 423 -20.28 -14.88 -10.78
C THR A 423 -18.76 -14.91 -10.86
N GLU A 424 -18.09 -14.82 -9.72
CA GLU A 424 -16.65 -15.07 -9.61
C GLU A 424 -16.40 -16.55 -9.30
N CYS A 425 -15.74 -17.25 -10.23
CA CYS A 425 -15.09 -18.54 -9.96
C CYS A 425 -13.70 -18.26 -9.37
N PHE A 426 -13.55 -18.35 -8.05
CA PHE A 426 -12.26 -18.15 -7.38
C PHE A 426 -11.33 -19.36 -7.59
N GLY A 427 -11.00 -19.61 -8.87
CA GLY A 427 -10.23 -20.72 -9.40
C GLY A 427 -9.71 -20.40 -10.80
N PRO A 428 -9.09 -21.36 -11.51
CA PRO A 428 -8.45 -21.11 -12.80
C PRO A 428 -9.47 -21.06 -13.96
N VAL A 429 -10.45 -20.17 -13.86
CA VAL A 429 -11.56 -19.99 -14.81
C VAL A 429 -11.64 -18.53 -15.24
N SER A 430 -11.67 -18.30 -16.57
CA SER A 430 -11.89 -16.97 -17.15
C SER A 430 -12.83 -17.08 -18.36
N THR A 431 -13.52 -15.98 -18.67
CA THR A 431 -14.48 -15.92 -19.79
C THR A 431 -14.01 -14.93 -20.84
N LEU A 432 -13.83 -15.42 -22.07
CA LEU A 432 -13.53 -14.64 -23.26
C LEU A 432 -14.83 -14.12 -23.86
N MET A 433 -14.85 -12.85 -24.26
CA MET A 433 -16.02 -12.19 -24.84
C MET A 433 -15.65 -11.12 -25.86
N PRO A 434 -16.44 -10.99 -26.96
CA PRO A 434 -16.19 -10.00 -28.00
C PRO A 434 -16.75 -8.63 -27.63
N TYR A 435 -16.17 -7.58 -28.20
CA TYR A 435 -16.74 -6.25 -28.29
C TYR A 435 -16.47 -5.66 -29.70
N ARG A 436 -17.27 -4.70 -30.15
CA ARG A 436 -17.17 -4.08 -31.48
C ARG A 436 -16.36 -2.78 -31.47
N ASP A 437 -16.51 -2.01 -30.41
CA ASP A 437 -15.90 -0.69 -30.24
C ASP A 437 -15.59 -0.39 -28.77
N LEU A 438 -15.00 0.78 -28.52
CA LEU A 438 -14.65 1.21 -27.16
C LEU A 438 -15.87 1.34 -26.24
N GLU A 439 -17.00 1.82 -26.78
CA GLU A 439 -18.24 2.00 -25.99
C GLU A 439 -18.74 0.67 -25.47
N GLU A 440 -18.77 -0.37 -26.29
CA GLU A 440 -19.11 -1.72 -25.86
C GLU A 440 -18.10 -2.31 -24.88
N ALA A 441 -16.79 -2.12 -25.10
CA ALA A 441 -15.76 -2.60 -24.19
C ALA A 441 -15.96 -1.99 -22.79
N VAL A 442 -16.19 -0.68 -22.70
CA VAL A 442 -16.47 0.03 -21.46
C VAL A 442 -17.80 -0.41 -20.85
N ALA A 443 -18.84 -0.61 -21.64
CA ALA A 443 -20.14 -1.11 -21.16
C ALA A 443 -19.99 -2.48 -20.51
N LEU A 444 -19.27 -3.41 -21.15
CA LEU A 444 -18.97 -4.74 -20.61
C LEU A 444 -18.16 -4.66 -19.31
N VAL A 445 -17.20 -3.77 -19.25
CA VAL A 445 -16.44 -3.54 -18.02
C VAL A 445 -17.37 -3.10 -16.88
N ARG A 446 -18.26 -2.15 -17.13
CA ARG A 446 -19.25 -1.62 -16.17
C ARG A 446 -20.21 -2.69 -15.64
N MET A 447 -20.56 -3.69 -16.46
CA MET A 447 -21.39 -4.80 -16.03
C MET A 447 -20.81 -5.62 -14.87
N GLY A 448 -19.49 -5.55 -14.65
CA GLY A 448 -18.84 -6.15 -13.48
C GLY A 448 -19.12 -5.41 -12.17
N LYS A 449 -19.76 -4.25 -12.18
CA LYS A 449 -20.20 -3.47 -11.00
C LYS A 449 -19.06 -3.07 -10.05
N GLY A 450 -17.87 -2.91 -10.57
CA GLY A 450 -16.65 -2.59 -9.82
C GLY A 450 -15.66 -3.76 -9.75
N SER A 451 -14.36 -3.43 -9.77
CA SER A 451 -13.28 -4.41 -9.61
C SER A 451 -12.02 -3.79 -9.02
N LEU A 452 -11.11 -4.64 -8.57
CA LEU A 452 -9.81 -4.23 -8.03
C LEU A 452 -8.89 -3.70 -9.13
N VAL A 453 -8.92 -4.33 -10.32
CA VAL A 453 -7.99 -3.97 -11.38
C VAL A 453 -8.59 -4.25 -12.76
N SER A 454 -8.20 -3.43 -13.74
CA SER A 454 -8.34 -3.72 -15.17
C SER A 454 -7.01 -3.53 -15.88
N THR A 455 -6.83 -4.23 -17.02
CA THR A 455 -5.72 -3.99 -17.95
C THR A 455 -6.27 -3.56 -19.30
N VAL A 456 -5.68 -2.53 -19.90
CA VAL A 456 -5.83 -2.22 -21.32
C VAL A 456 -4.50 -2.46 -22.01
N CYS A 457 -4.49 -3.35 -23.02
CA CYS A 457 -3.29 -3.73 -23.76
C CYS A 457 -3.39 -3.19 -25.20
N THR A 458 -2.66 -2.14 -25.50
CA THR A 458 -2.69 -1.41 -26.77
C THR A 458 -1.50 -0.48 -26.92
N GLN A 459 -1.07 -0.19 -28.15
CA GLN A 459 -0.14 0.89 -28.49
C GLN A 459 -0.89 2.16 -28.93
N ASP A 460 -2.18 2.06 -29.22
CA ASP A 460 -3.03 3.22 -29.55
C ASP A 460 -3.29 4.06 -28.30
N ARG A 461 -2.61 5.20 -28.23
CA ARG A 461 -2.71 6.13 -27.09
C ARG A 461 -4.07 6.80 -26.97
N ALA A 462 -4.80 6.96 -28.06
CA ALA A 462 -6.14 7.54 -28.03
C ALA A 462 -7.11 6.55 -27.41
N PHE A 463 -7.14 5.30 -27.90
CA PHE A 463 -7.93 4.22 -27.32
C PHE A 463 -7.58 4.03 -25.83
N GLN A 464 -6.29 4.02 -25.48
CA GLN A 464 -5.83 3.85 -24.10
C GLN A 464 -6.34 4.96 -23.18
N ARG A 465 -6.20 6.24 -23.60
CA ARG A 465 -6.67 7.39 -22.85
C ARG A 465 -8.19 7.35 -22.66
N ASP A 466 -8.93 7.11 -23.73
CA ASP A 466 -10.39 7.16 -23.69
C ASP A 466 -10.94 6.00 -22.86
N TYR A 467 -10.34 4.80 -22.96
CA TYR A 467 -10.66 3.69 -22.06
C TYR A 467 -10.45 4.06 -20.58
N VAL A 468 -9.29 4.65 -20.25
CA VAL A 468 -9.00 5.03 -18.85
C VAL A 468 -10.02 6.05 -18.35
N MET A 469 -10.33 7.09 -19.14
CA MET A 469 -11.27 8.13 -18.73
C MET A 469 -12.69 7.60 -18.50
N GLU A 470 -13.13 6.66 -19.32
CA GLU A 470 -14.48 6.10 -19.24
C GLU A 470 -14.62 4.95 -18.23
N ALA A 471 -13.55 4.21 -17.96
CA ALA A 471 -13.58 3.02 -17.11
C ALA A 471 -13.06 3.25 -15.69
N ALA A 472 -12.25 4.29 -15.43
CA ALA A 472 -11.55 4.47 -14.16
C ALA A 472 -12.45 4.45 -12.93
N ALA A 473 -13.67 5.00 -13.01
CA ALA A 473 -14.63 5.02 -11.91
C ALA A 473 -15.09 3.62 -11.45
N TYR A 474 -14.81 2.57 -12.23
CA TYR A 474 -15.22 1.19 -11.94
C TYR A 474 -14.07 0.30 -11.45
N HIS A 475 -12.86 0.85 -11.30
CA HIS A 475 -11.67 0.11 -10.94
C HIS A 475 -10.87 0.80 -9.83
N GLY A 476 -10.25 0.03 -8.97
CA GLY A 476 -9.26 0.55 -8.04
C GLY A 476 -7.95 0.90 -8.75
N ARG A 477 -7.61 0.14 -9.81
CA ARG A 477 -6.38 0.31 -10.58
C ARG A 477 -6.58 -0.06 -12.04
N ILE A 478 -5.90 0.66 -12.94
CA ILE A 478 -5.84 0.31 -14.36
C ILE A 478 -4.37 0.15 -14.75
N LEU A 479 -4.00 -1.01 -15.30
CA LEU A 479 -2.70 -1.25 -15.92
C LEU A 479 -2.78 -0.91 -17.42
N MET A 480 -1.98 0.02 -17.87
CA MET A 480 -1.73 0.31 -19.28
C MET A 480 -0.52 -0.50 -19.74
N LEU A 481 -0.76 -1.55 -20.55
CA LEU A 481 0.26 -2.50 -20.98
C LEU A 481 0.53 -2.36 -22.46
N ASN A 482 1.79 -2.19 -22.82
CA ASN A 482 2.29 -2.18 -24.19
C ASN A 482 3.77 -2.55 -24.22
N ARG A 483 4.39 -2.58 -25.41
CA ARG A 483 5.81 -2.89 -25.59
C ARG A 483 6.74 -1.98 -24.80
N ASP A 484 6.35 -0.72 -24.60
CA ASP A 484 7.18 0.29 -23.93
C ASP A 484 7.17 0.08 -22.39
N SER A 485 6.01 -0.28 -21.83
CA SER A 485 5.87 -0.54 -20.39
C SER A 485 6.26 -1.97 -19.96
N ALA A 486 6.20 -2.94 -20.88
CA ALA A 486 6.37 -4.35 -20.58
C ALA A 486 7.70 -4.73 -19.89
N PRO A 487 8.87 -4.13 -20.23
CA PRO A 487 10.14 -4.51 -19.61
C PRO A 487 10.19 -4.31 -18.08
N GLU A 488 9.46 -3.32 -17.57
CA GLU A 488 9.45 -2.95 -16.14
C GLU A 488 8.09 -3.11 -15.47
N SER A 489 7.09 -3.60 -16.22
CA SER A 489 5.74 -3.78 -15.70
C SER A 489 5.71 -4.83 -14.58
N THR A 490 5.09 -4.49 -13.46
CA THR A 490 4.79 -5.43 -12.38
C THR A 490 3.64 -6.37 -12.72
N GLY A 491 2.88 -6.04 -13.77
CA GLY A 491 1.76 -6.82 -14.30
C GLY A 491 0.40 -6.51 -13.67
N HIS A 492 -0.63 -7.12 -14.25
CA HIS A 492 -2.04 -6.91 -13.89
C HIS A 492 -2.30 -7.14 -12.40
N GLY A 493 -1.82 -8.24 -11.89
CA GLY A 493 -2.21 -8.73 -10.59
C GLY A 493 -1.33 -8.30 -9.42
N ALA A 494 -0.35 -7.40 -9.59
CA ALA A 494 0.55 -6.97 -8.52
C ALA A 494 0.11 -5.62 -7.91
N PRO A 495 -0.54 -5.59 -6.75
CA PRO A 495 -0.79 -4.34 -6.05
C PRO A 495 0.51 -3.79 -5.47
N MET A 496 0.76 -2.49 -5.69
CA MET A 496 1.99 -1.84 -5.25
C MET A 496 1.74 -1.04 -3.97
N PRO A 497 2.65 -1.07 -2.98
CA PRO A 497 2.42 -0.46 -1.66
C PRO A 497 2.10 1.03 -1.68
N LEU A 498 2.61 1.76 -2.69
CA LEU A 498 2.39 3.22 -2.83
C LEU A 498 1.13 3.56 -3.62
N LEU A 499 0.48 2.56 -4.23
CA LEU A 499 -0.78 2.71 -4.95
C LEU A 499 -1.91 2.05 -4.16
N VAL A 500 -3.14 2.50 -4.41
CA VAL A 500 -4.30 1.91 -3.77
C VAL A 500 -4.47 0.45 -4.17
N HIS A 501 -4.76 -0.41 -3.19
CA HIS A 501 -5.32 -1.74 -3.37
C HIS A 501 -6.74 -1.73 -2.81
N GLY A 502 -7.70 -1.99 -3.66
CA GLY A 502 -9.12 -1.88 -3.38
C GLY A 502 -9.88 -1.63 -4.66
N GLY A 503 -11.17 -1.41 -4.58
CA GLY A 503 -11.98 -1.10 -5.75
C GLY A 503 -13.42 -0.74 -5.38
N PRO A 504 -14.13 -0.03 -6.26
CA PRO A 504 -15.48 0.44 -6.00
C PRO A 504 -16.51 -0.70 -6.07
N GLY A 505 -17.70 -0.43 -5.58
CA GLY A 505 -18.89 -1.27 -5.73
C GLY A 505 -18.70 -2.68 -5.22
N ARG A 506 -18.82 -3.67 -6.12
CA ARG A 506 -18.67 -5.10 -5.81
C ARG A 506 -17.33 -5.44 -5.14
N ALA A 507 -16.25 -4.75 -5.50
CA ALA A 507 -14.94 -4.96 -4.89
C ALA A 507 -14.85 -4.47 -3.42
N GLY A 508 -15.93 -3.95 -2.86
CA GLY A 508 -16.06 -3.63 -1.45
C GLY A 508 -16.06 -2.15 -1.12
N GLY A 509 -15.49 -1.30 -1.96
CA GLY A 509 -15.37 0.14 -1.72
C GLY A 509 -14.27 0.51 -0.73
N GLY A 510 -13.46 -0.46 -0.31
CA GLY A 510 -12.33 -0.26 0.58
C GLY A 510 -11.10 0.27 -0.14
N GLU A 511 -10.17 0.79 0.63
CA GLU A 511 -8.88 1.28 0.16
C GLU A 511 -7.79 0.76 1.11
N GLU A 512 -7.00 -0.21 0.64
CA GLU A 512 -5.86 -0.77 1.36
C GLU A 512 -4.56 -0.25 0.75
N MET A 513 -3.48 -0.25 1.51
CA MET A 513 -2.21 0.33 1.10
C MET A 513 -2.35 1.82 0.72
N GLY A 514 -1.95 2.24 -0.47
CA GLY A 514 -2.10 3.64 -0.93
C GLY A 514 -1.06 4.61 -0.36
N GLY A 515 0.07 4.11 0.10
CA GLY A 515 1.16 4.93 0.60
C GLY A 515 0.77 5.75 1.84
N ILE A 516 1.02 7.06 1.81
CA ILE A 516 0.70 7.97 2.93
C ILE A 516 -0.79 7.93 3.25
N ARG A 517 -1.67 7.91 2.25
CA ARG A 517 -3.11 7.91 2.44
C ARG A 517 -3.59 6.69 3.25
N GLY A 518 -3.01 5.51 2.99
CA GLY A 518 -3.28 4.31 3.78
C GLY A 518 -2.89 4.47 5.25
N VAL A 519 -1.74 5.09 5.54
CA VAL A 519 -1.30 5.38 6.91
C VAL A 519 -2.28 6.33 7.61
N LEU A 520 -2.70 7.40 6.92
CA LEU A 520 -3.63 8.40 7.47
C LEU A 520 -5.02 7.81 7.76
N HIS A 521 -5.42 6.71 7.11
CA HIS A 521 -6.67 6.01 7.42
C HIS A 521 -6.73 5.48 8.88
N TYR A 522 -5.57 5.12 9.45
CA TYR A 522 -5.44 4.69 10.85
C TYR A 522 -5.19 5.85 11.82
N MET A 523 -5.34 7.09 11.35
CA MET A 523 -5.20 8.29 12.16
C MET A 523 -6.52 9.05 12.26
N GLN A 524 -6.71 9.77 13.36
CA GLN A 524 -7.84 10.67 13.53
C GLN A 524 -7.48 12.07 13.05
N ARG A 525 -8.18 12.55 12.04
CA ARG A 525 -8.04 13.91 11.51
C ARG A 525 -8.89 14.87 12.31
N THR A 526 -8.25 15.89 12.90
CA THR A 526 -8.90 16.89 13.75
C THR A 526 -8.57 18.30 13.26
N ALA A 527 -9.56 19.15 13.06
CA ALA A 527 -9.34 20.56 12.82
C ALA A 527 -9.05 21.27 14.16
N ILE A 528 -7.90 21.94 14.23
CA ILE A 528 -7.54 22.82 15.34
C ILE A 528 -7.59 24.26 14.87
N GLN A 529 -8.06 25.16 15.72
CA GLN A 529 -8.24 26.58 15.39
C GLN A 529 -7.71 27.44 16.53
N GLY A 530 -7.04 28.53 16.21
CA GLY A 530 -6.51 29.41 17.22
C GLY A 530 -5.60 30.50 16.66
N HIS A 531 -4.91 31.20 17.57
CA HIS A 531 -3.87 32.14 17.19
C HIS A 531 -2.70 31.41 16.54
N PRO A 532 -2.01 32.00 15.53
CA PRO A 532 -0.88 31.37 14.88
C PRO A 532 0.22 30.91 15.82
N SER A 533 0.47 31.60 16.93
CA SER A 533 1.44 31.16 17.93
C SER A 533 1.04 29.88 18.63
N ASP A 534 -0.24 29.72 18.99
CA ASP A 534 -0.74 28.53 19.68
C ASP A 534 -0.72 27.31 18.72
N ILE A 535 -1.18 27.53 17.49
CA ILE A 535 -1.14 26.49 16.45
C ILE A 535 0.32 26.10 16.16
N GLY A 536 1.21 27.08 16.03
CA GLY A 536 2.64 26.82 15.81
C GLY A 536 3.30 26.03 16.95
N HIS A 537 2.92 26.31 18.20
CA HIS A 537 3.39 25.57 19.37
C HIS A 537 2.93 24.11 19.34
N VAL A 538 1.66 23.84 19.02
CA VAL A 538 1.09 22.49 18.93
C VAL A 538 1.69 21.69 17.77
N THR A 539 1.84 22.34 16.60
CA THR A 539 2.29 21.67 15.38
C THR A 539 3.81 21.58 15.24
N ARG A 540 4.55 22.31 16.10
CA ARG A 540 6.00 22.53 16.00
C ARG A 540 6.43 23.09 14.64
N GLN A 541 5.52 23.86 14.03
CA GLN A 541 5.75 24.57 12.77
C GLN A 541 5.38 26.04 12.94
N TYR A 542 6.29 26.95 12.60
CA TYR A 542 5.99 28.37 12.64
C TYR A 542 4.84 28.68 11.65
N GLN A 543 3.86 29.39 12.13
CA GLN A 543 2.73 29.88 11.34
C GLN A 543 2.88 31.39 11.12
N GLN A 544 2.62 31.87 9.90
CA GLN A 544 2.71 33.28 9.58
C GLN A 544 1.74 34.09 10.46
N GLY A 545 2.26 35.13 11.12
CA GLY A 545 1.53 35.91 12.13
C GLY A 545 1.72 35.41 13.56
N GLY A 546 2.45 34.31 13.76
CA GLY A 546 2.85 33.80 15.08
C GLY A 546 3.98 34.63 15.71
N GLU A 547 4.23 34.35 16.99
CA GLU A 547 5.29 34.97 17.75
C GLU A 547 6.65 34.70 17.12
N GLN A 548 7.48 35.77 17.01
CA GLN A 548 8.82 35.69 16.51
C GLN A 548 9.79 36.05 17.63
N THR A 549 10.85 35.27 17.75
CA THR A 549 11.94 35.55 18.71
C THR A 549 13.21 35.96 17.98
N ALA A 550 13.96 36.88 18.52
CA ALA A 550 15.25 37.30 17.98
C ALA A 550 16.38 36.81 18.88
N ASP A 551 17.51 36.43 18.27
CA ASP A 551 18.75 36.14 18.98
C ASP A 551 19.87 37.03 18.50
N THR A 552 20.86 37.28 19.35
CA THR A 552 22.07 38.02 19.00
C THR A 552 23.02 37.24 18.11
N LEU A 553 22.98 35.89 18.21
CA LEU A 553 23.76 34.99 17.37
C LEU A 553 23.01 34.73 16.05
N HIS A 554 23.71 35.00 14.95
CA HIS A 554 23.15 34.75 13.62
C HIS A 554 22.72 33.28 13.47
N PRO A 555 21.51 32.97 12.96
CA PRO A 555 21.00 31.59 12.87
C PRO A 555 21.95 30.62 12.15
N PHE A 556 22.65 31.08 11.11
CA PHE A 556 23.61 30.24 10.37
C PHE A 556 24.90 29.90 11.16
N ARG A 557 25.05 30.46 12.37
CA ARG A 557 26.14 30.13 13.32
C ARG A 557 25.73 29.07 14.35
N LYS A 558 24.46 28.63 14.32
CA LYS A 558 23.90 27.65 15.25
C LYS A 558 23.89 26.24 14.66
N HIS A 559 24.16 25.27 15.51
CA HIS A 559 23.92 23.86 15.15
C HIS A 559 22.43 23.58 15.10
N PHE A 560 22.06 22.45 14.49
CA PHE A 560 20.67 22.07 14.31
C PHE A 560 19.86 22.08 15.62
N GLU A 561 20.43 21.58 16.71
CA GLU A 561 19.80 21.52 18.03
C GLU A 561 19.52 22.90 18.62
N ASP A 562 20.38 23.88 18.34
CA ASP A 562 20.33 25.24 18.92
C ASP A 562 19.30 26.16 18.27
N LEU A 563 18.80 25.77 17.11
CA LEU A 563 17.78 26.54 16.39
C LEU A 563 16.40 26.28 17.00
N THR A 564 15.63 27.34 17.17
CA THR A 564 14.27 27.28 17.72
C THR A 564 13.25 27.70 16.66
N VAL A 565 12.15 26.96 16.52
CA VAL A 565 11.04 27.32 15.62
C VAL A 565 10.48 28.69 16.03
N GLY A 566 10.29 29.60 15.06
CA GLY A 566 9.91 30.99 15.29
C GLY A 566 11.09 31.94 15.50
N GLU A 567 12.31 31.43 15.65
CA GLU A 567 13.52 32.30 15.68
C GLU A 567 13.69 33.02 14.34
N THR A 568 13.79 34.32 14.38
CA THR A 568 13.75 35.21 13.22
C THR A 568 14.95 36.15 13.16
N LEU A 569 15.63 36.14 12.02
CA LEU A 569 16.62 37.12 11.65
C LEU A 569 15.96 38.23 10.80
N THR A 570 16.03 39.49 11.24
CA THR A 570 15.67 40.62 10.38
C THR A 570 16.96 41.23 9.81
N THR A 571 17.04 41.34 8.49
CA THR A 571 18.25 41.74 7.79
C THR A 571 18.40 43.28 7.66
N ALA A 572 19.58 43.74 7.24
CA ALA A 572 19.73 45.04 6.62
C ALA A 572 18.83 45.11 5.35
N LYS A 573 18.55 46.34 4.93
CA LYS A 573 17.72 46.63 3.76
C LYS A 573 18.56 46.96 2.52
N HIS A 574 17.98 46.73 1.34
CA HIS A 574 18.59 47.09 0.05
C HIS A 574 17.59 47.84 -0.83
N THR A 575 17.98 48.99 -1.36
CA THR A 575 17.18 49.73 -2.32
C THR A 575 17.49 49.22 -3.73
N VAL A 576 16.47 48.70 -4.41
CA VAL A 576 16.58 48.10 -5.75
C VAL A 576 16.80 49.21 -6.77
N SER A 577 17.86 49.12 -7.52
CA SER A 577 18.20 50.07 -8.58
C SER A 577 17.93 49.52 -9.98
N VAL A 578 17.83 50.39 -10.97
CA VAL A 578 17.77 49.98 -12.40
C VAL A 578 19.04 49.18 -12.77
N ALA A 579 20.18 49.52 -12.22
CA ALA A 579 21.44 48.80 -12.45
C ALA A 579 21.38 47.36 -11.93
N ASP A 580 20.73 47.10 -10.79
CA ASP A 580 20.53 45.74 -10.27
C ASP A 580 19.75 44.88 -11.27
N ILE A 581 18.69 45.45 -11.86
CA ILE A 581 17.86 44.76 -12.84
C ILE A 581 18.65 44.39 -14.10
N HIS A 582 19.41 45.38 -14.63
CA HIS A 582 20.27 45.14 -15.81
C HIS A 582 21.38 44.13 -15.53
N ASN A 583 22.03 44.21 -14.38
CA ASN A 583 23.07 43.27 -13.98
C ASN A 583 22.51 41.87 -13.85
N PHE A 584 21.32 41.71 -13.27
CA PHE A 584 20.67 40.40 -13.14
C PHE A 584 20.26 39.87 -14.52
N ALA A 585 19.71 40.70 -15.41
CA ALA A 585 19.40 40.30 -16.77
C ALA A 585 20.65 39.83 -17.54
N ASN A 586 21.79 40.52 -17.37
CA ASN A 586 23.05 40.12 -18.01
C ASN A 586 23.57 38.77 -17.50
N VAL A 587 23.42 38.48 -16.20
CA VAL A 587 23.89 37.23 -15.59
C VAL A 587 22.92 36.08 -15.88
N SER A 588 21.62 36.31 -15.83
CA SER A 588 20.59 35.27 -16.00
C SER A 588 20.21 35.01 -17.46
N GLY A 589 20.39 35.99 -18.34
CA GLY A 589 19.87 35.99 -19.70
C GLY A 589 18.38 36.34 -19.79
N ASP A 590 17.73 36.66 -18.68
CA ASP A 590 16.30 37.01 -18.63
C ASP A 590 16.11 38.48 -19.03
N ASN A 591 15.90 38.69 -20.32
CA ASN A 591 15.61 39.97 -20.94
C ASN A 591 14.12 40.18 -21.21
N PHE A 592 13.25 39.61 -20.38
CA PHE A 592 11.82 39.76 -20.54
C PHE A 592 11.42 41.24 -20.55
N TYR A 593 10.54 41.64 -21.47
CA TYR A 593 10.27 43.09 -21.73
C TYR A 593 9.89 43.88 -20.47
N ALA A 594 9.10 43.28 -19.56
CA ALA A 594 8.69 44.00 -18.33
C ALA A 594 9.84 44.39 -17.41
N HIS A 595 11.02 43.77 -17.57
CA HIS A 595 12.24 44.10 -16.84
C HIS A 595 13.13 45.07 -17.60
N MET A 596 13.03 45.09 -18.94
CA MET A 596 14.02 45.78 -19.77
C MET A 596 13.46 46.99 -20.53
N ASP A 597 12.16 47.03 -20.83
CA ASP A 597 11.56 48.04 -21.68
C ASP A 597 10.28 48.64 -21.09
N GLU A 598 10.40 49.88 -20.60
CA GLU A 598 9.26 50.59 -20.02
C GLU A 598 8.20 51.01 -21.03
N THR A 599 8.54 51.03 -22.33
CA THR A 599 7.62 51.43 -23.40
C THR A 599 6.69 50.32 -23.81
N SER A 600 7.01 49.09 -23.47
CA SER A 600 6.24 47.88 -23.81
C SER A 600 5.24 47.45 -22.72
N LEU A 601 4.97 48.30 -21.74
CA LEU A 601 4.14 47.94 -20.57
C LEU A 601 2.64 48.24 -20.75
N GLU A 602 2.24 48.83 -21.85
CA GLU A 602 0.83 49.12 -22.16
C GLU A 602 0.01 47.82 -22.17
N GLY A 603 -1.12 47.78 -21.48
CA GLY A 603 -1.98 46.57 -21.36
C GLY A 603 -1.50 45.53 -20.35
N THR A 604 -0.43 45.82 -19.60
CA THR A 604 0.05 44.97 -18.51
C THR A 604 -0.42 45.50 -17.13
N PRO A 605 -0.34 44.68 -16.06
CA PRO A 605 -0.64 45.17 -14.71
C PRO A 605 0.47 46.04 -14.09
N PHE A 606 1.58 46.33 -14.79
CA PHE A 606 2.72 47.01 -14.28
C PHE A 606 2.68 48.51 -14.58
N THR A 607 3.04 49.30 -13.57
CA THR A 607 3.09 50.78 -13.66
C THR A 607 4.46 51.31 -14.07
N GLY A 608 5.46 50.44 -14.19
CA GLY A 608 6.84 50.75 -14.56
C GLY A 608 7.66 49.47 -14.64
N ARG A 609 8.93 49.59 -14.97
CA ARG A 609 9.87 48.45 -15.01
C ARG A 609 9.87 47.72 -13.67
N VAL A 610 9.68 46.39 -13.70
CA VAL A 610 9.69 45.57 -12.49
C VAL A 610 11.00 44.80 -12.35
N ALA A 611 11.43 44.59 -11.11
CA ALA A 611 12.55 43.71 -10.83
C ALA A 611 12.16 42.24 -11.09
N HIS A 612 13.08 41.45 -11.61
CA HIS A 612 12.88 39.99 -11.73
C HIS A 612 12.55 39.36 -10.40
N GLY A 613 11.56 38.50 -10.34
CA GLY A 613 11.24 37.79 -9.11
C GLY A 613 12.43 36.99 -8.57
N TYR A 614 13.18 36.34 -9.47
CA TYR A 614 14.41 35.63 -9.11
C TYR A 614 15.53 36.54 -8.62
N PHE A 615 15.61 37.75 -9.11
CA PHE A 615 16.54 38.77 -8.53
C PHE A 615 16.16 39.05 -7.06
N VAL A 616 14.87 39.28 -6.80
CA VAL A 616 14.39 39.56 -5.43
C VAL A 616 14.76 38.43 -4.49
N LEU A 617 14.54 37.17 -4.91
CA LEU A 617 14.88 35.99 -4.12
C LEU A 617 16.39 35.81 -3.95
N SER A 618 17.17 36.01 -5.01
CA SER A 618 18.64 35.94 -4.96
C SER A 618 19.25 37.03 -4.08
N LYS A 619 18.70 38.25 -4.15
CA LYS A 619 19.10 39.34 -3.30
C LYS A 619 18.74 39.10 -1.83
N ALA A 620 17.56 38.54 -1.57
CA ALA A 620 17.16 38.10 -0.24
C ALA A 620 18.18 37.12 0.36
N ALA A 621 18.63 36.13 -0.42
CA ALA A 621 19.66 35.19 0.00
C ALA A 621 20.97 35.91 0.40
N GLY A 622 21.40 36.90 -0.38
CA GLY A 622 22.57 37.72 -0.08
C GLY A 622 22.41 38.59 1.16
N LEU A 623 21.20 38.95 1.55
CA LEU A 623 20.92 39.74 2.76
C LEU A 623 20.93 38.88 4.03
N PHE A 624 20.44 37.66 3.99
CA PHE A 624 20.34 36.81 5.19
C PHE A 624 21.52 35.84 5.39
N VAL A 625 22.42 35.67 4.43
CA VAL A 625 23.52 34.72 4.58
C VAL A 625 24.62 35.25 5.52
N ASP A 626 25.19 34.41 6.37
CA ASP A 626 26.49 34.65 7.01
C ASP A 626 27.59 34.06 6.13
N ALA A 627 28.46 34.92 5.60
CA ALA A 627 29.54 34.54 4.69
C ALA A 627 30.63 33.65 5.34
N ARG A 628 30.70 33.61 6.67
CA ARG A 628 31.70 32.83 7.39
C ARG A 628 31.30 31.35 7.46
N LYS A 629 32.26 30.44 7.37
CA LYS A 629 32.02 29.00 7.55
C LYS A 629 31.35 28.73 8.90
N GLY A 630 30.22 28.04 8.85
CA GLY A 630 29.39 27.73 10.02
C GLY A 630 28.75 26.31 9.93
N PRO A 631 27.81 26.00 10.85
CA PRO A 631 27.07 24.77 10.86
C PRO A 631 26.17 24.57 9.66
N VAL A 632 25.68 25.61 8.98
CA VAL A 632 24.93 25.48 7.73
C VAL A 632 25.86 24.96 6.65
N LEU A 633 25.57 23.78 6.11
CA LEU A 633 26.42 23.07 5.16
C LEU A 633 26.13 23.49 3.72
N LEU A 634 24.85 23.58 3.36
CA LEU A 634 24.39 24.00 2.03
C LEU A 634 22.88 24.34 2.05
N ASN A 635 22.49 25.17 1.10
CA ASN A 635 21.10 25.33 0.69
C ASN A 635 20.80 24.24 -0.36
N TYR A 636 19.80 23.39 -0.11
CA TYR A 636 19.56 22.25 -0.99
C TYR A 636 18.16 22.20 -1.60
N GLY A 637 17.30 23.14 -1.26
CA GLY A 637 15.95 23.14 -1.79
C GLY A 637 15.18 24.44 -1.59
N LEU A 638 14.12 24.55 -2.39
CA LEU A 638 13.10 25.57 -2.34
C LEU A 638 11.76 24.87 -2.50
N ASP A 639 10.93 24.87 -1.44
CA ASP A 639 9.63 24.17 -1.47
C ASP A 639 8.53 25.06 -2.05
N GLU A 640 8.46 26.29 -1.63
CA GLU A 640 7.39 27.23 -1.99
C GLU A 640 8.00 28.58 -2.33
N CYS A 641 7.50 29.22 -3.38
CA CYS A 641 7.86 30.57 -3.71
C CYS A 641 6.68 31.29 -4.35
N ARG A 642 6.35 32.47 -3.83
CA ARG A 642 5.32 33.36 -4.37
C ARG A 642 5.86 34.79 -4.42
N PHE A 643 5.73 35.42 -5.57
CA PHE A 643 5.94 36.86 -5.75
C PHE A 643 4.59 37.54 -5.62
N VAL A 644 4.32 38.15 -4.49
CA VAL A 644 2.97 38.64 -4.11
C VAL A 644 2.72 40.09 -4.49
N LYS A 645 3.82 40.86 -4.70
CA LYS A 645 3.75 42.27 -5.09
C LYS A 645 4.93 42.59 -6.01
N PRO A 646 4.73 43.37 -7.11
CA PRO A 646 5.85 43.78 -7.95
C PRO A 646 6.80 44.71 -7.20
N VAL A 647 8.09 44.56 -7.45
CA VAL A 647 9.14 45.42 -6.89
C VAL A 647 9.67 46.32 -8.00
N TYR A 648 9.58 47.62 -7.80
CA TYR A 648 10.03 48.63 -8.76
C TYR A 648 11.40 49.22 -8.37
N PRO A 649 12.18 49.77 -9.30
CA PRO A 649 13.35 50.55 -8.99
C PRO A 649 13.02 51.67 -7.99
N GLY A 650 13.84 51.85 -6.94
CA GLY A 650 13.60 52.75 -5.85
C GLY A 650 12.94 52.11 -4.62
N ALA A 651 12.27 50.98 -4.76
CA ALA A 651 11.73 50.23 -3.62
C ALA A 651 12.86 49.67 -2.76
N THR A 652 12.67 49.67 -1.46
CA THR A 652 13.67 49.22 -0.49
C THR A 652 13.18 47.90 0.16
N ILE A 653 13.86 46.80 -0.08
CA ILE A 653 13.51 45.50 0.43
C ILE A 653 14.37 45.07 1.62
N GLY A 654 13.76 44.37 2.56
CA GLY A 654 14.42 43.67 3.68
C GLY A 654 13.90 42.25 3.79
N VAL A 655 14.52 41.42 4.63
CA VAL A 655 14.13 40.03 4.82
C VAL A 655 13.89 39.71 6.29
N ARG A 656 12.81 39.02 6.59
CA ARG A 656 12.60 38.25 7.81
C ARG A 656 12.84 36.78 7.50
N LEU A 657 13.90 36.20 8.03
CA LEU A 657 14.24 34.78 7.90
C LEU A 657 13.86 34.08 9.19
N THR A 658 12.81 33.28 9.15
CA THR A 658 12.26 32.62 10.34
C THR A 658 12.43 31.11 10.25
N VAL A 659 12.89 30.46 11.32
CA VAL A 659 12.90 28.99 11.42
C VAL A 659 11.47 28.49 11.38
N LYS A 660 11.05 27.89 10.27
CA LYS A 660 9.69 27.39 10.03
C LYS A 660 9.49 25.99 10.62
N GLU A 661 10.44 25.10 10.37
CA GLU A 661 10.36 23.67 10.76
C GLU A 661 11.76 23.07 10.83
N LYS A 662 11.95 22.10 11.73
CA LYS A 662 13.19 21.33 11.84
C LYS A 662 12.89 19.88 11.53
N ILE A 663 13.66 19.24 10.63
CA ILE A 663 13.49 17.86 10.22
C ILE A 663 14.75 17.07 10.54
N GLU A 664 14.62 16.10 11.44
CA GLU A 664 15.69 15.19 11.79
C GLU A 664 16.11 14.34 10.57
N GLN A 665 17.41 14.24 10.33
CA GLN A 665 17.96 13.34 9.33
C GLN A 665 18.58 12.14 10.01
N GLU A 666 18.26 10.92 9.51
CA GLU A 666 18.94 9.71 9.95
C GLU A 666 20.41 9.78 9.53
N TYR A 667 21.29 9.55 10.47
CA TYR A 667 22.71 9.37 10.23
C TYR A 667 23.06 7.87 10.31
N ASP A 668 23.54 7.32 9.22
CA ASP A 668 24.02 5.94 9.15
C ASP A 668 25.48 5.93 8.67
N ALA A 669 26.41 5.88 9.63
CA ALA A 669 27.85 5.90 9.36
C ALA A 669 28.29 4.73 8.44
N ALA A 670 27.62 3.59 8.52
CA ALA A 670 27.97 2.43 7.70
C ALA A 670 27.58 2.62 6.22
N ARG A 671 26.52 3.37 5.98
CA ARG A 671 26.01 3.65 4.63
C ARG A 671 26.65 4.88 3.99
N GLU A 672 26.90 5.91 4.78
CA GLU A 672 27.38 7.20 4.29
C GLU A 672 28.92 7.29 4.19
N GLY A 673 29.64 6.32 4.76
CA GLY A 673 31.11 6.23 4.69
C GLY A 673 31.83 7.07 5.76
N VAL A 674 33.15 6.90 5.78
CA VAL A 674 34.04 7.60 6.72
C VAL A 674 34.03 9.10 6.40
N GLY A 675 33.67 9.94 7.39
CA GLY A 675 33.65 11.40 7.26
C GLY A 675 32.28 12.00 6.97
N ALA A 676 31.21 11.20 6.93
CA ALA A 676 29.85 11.72 6.86
C ALA A 676 29.52 12.61 8.08
N ILE A 677 28.86 13.73 7.84
CA ILE A 677 28.55 14.73 8.85
C ILE A 677 27.12 14.53 9.35
N PRO A 678 26.90 14.29 10.66
CA PRO A 678 25.56 14.31 11.24
C PRO A 678 24.89 15.66 10.96
N ARG A 679 23.65 15.62 10.44
CA ARG A 679 22.94 16.82 9.99
C ARG A 679 21.43 16.68 10.14
N GLY A 680 20.74 17.80 10.15
CA GLY A 680 19.30 17.90 9.99
C GLY A 680 18.96 18.90 8.89
N ILE A 681 17.68 18.94 8.51
CA ILE A 681 17.16 19.93 7.57
C ILE A 681 16.39 20.98 8.36
N VAL A 682 16.66 22.23 8.04
CA VAL A 682 15.89 23.36 8.57
C VAL A 682 15.15 24.01 7.41
N LYS A 683 13.84 24.12 7.53
CA LYS A 683 12.99 24.92 6.66
C LYS A 683 12.92 26.33 7.21
N TRP A 684 13.14 27.27 6.35
CA TRP A 684 13.12 28.69 6.67
C TRP A 684 12.02 29.39 5.89
N LEU A 685 11.15 30.12 6.58
CA LEU A 685 10.28 31.09 5.94
C LEU A 685 11.12 32.34 5.60
N VAL A 686 11.22 32.63 4.32
CA VAL A 686 11.84 33.85 3.79
C VAL A 686 10.71 34.79 3.43
N ASP A 687 10.50 35.80 4.23
CA ASP A 687 9.54 36.88 3.99
C ASP A 687 10.32 38.13 3.54
N VAL A 688 10.27 38.43 2.25
CA VAL A 688 10.83 39.61 1.67
C VAL A 688 9.79 40.73 1.73
N TYR A 689 10.07 41.82 2.45
CA TYR A 689 9.15 42.92 2.66
C TYR A 689 9.71 44.24 2.12
N ASP A 690 8.82 45.13 1.72
CA ASP A 690 9.18 46.48 1.24
C ASP A 690 9.35 47.52 2.38
N GLU A 691 9.54 48.77 2.04
CA GLU A 691 9.67 49.87 2.99
C GLU A 691 8.41 50.08 3.84
N THR A 692 7.22 49.67 3.39
CA THR A 692 5.97 49.75 4.14
C THR A 692 5.80 48.61 5.11
N GLY A 693 6.62 47.56 5.01
CA GLY A 693 6.55 46.34 5.80
C GLY A 693 5.65 45.24 5.16
N GLU A 694 5.08 45.51 3.97
CA GLU A 694 4.28 44.53 3.23
C GLU A 694 5.18 43.50 2.52
N SER A 695 4.77 42.27 2.53
CA SER A 695 5.48 41.16 1.82
C SER A 695 5.44 41.38 0.32
N VAL A 696 6.58 41.33 -0.35
CA VAL A 696 6.73 41.36 -1.81
C VAL A 696 7.04 39.95 -2.39
N ALA A 697 7.72 39.11 -1.60
CA ALA A 697 7.94 37.71 -1.93
C ALA A 697 7.97 36.86 -0.65
N VAL A 698 7.42 35.69 -0.73
CA VAL A 698 7.42 34.70 0.35
C VAL A 698 7.93 33.37 -0.21
N ALA A 699 8.90 32.75 0.46
CA ALA A 699 9.45 31.47 0.06
C ALA A 699 9.77 30.61 1.28
N THR A 700 9.78 29.27 1.08
CA THR A 700 10.32 28.32 2.04
C THR A 700 11.60 27.72 1.48
N ILE A 701 12.74 28.05 2.07
CA ILE A 701 14.04 27.47 1.68
C ILE A 701 14.45 26.37 2.64
N LEU A 702 15.23 25.42 2.15
CA LEU A 702 15.72 24.27 2.90
C LEU A 702 17.23 24.30 2.97
N THR A 703 17.77 24.22 4.19
CA THR A 703 19.22 24.10 4.41
C THR A 703 19.55 22.83 5.16
N MET A 704 20.69 22.24 4.83
CA MET A 704 21.30 21.22 5.68
C MET A 704 22.14 21.88 6.74
N VAL A 705 21.88 21.53 8.01
CA VAL A 705 22.55 22.10 9.16
C VAL A 705 23.21 20.97 9.95
N ARG A 706 24.49 21.17 10.27
CA ARG A 706 25.28 20.22 11.07
C ARG A 706 24.66 20.08 12.46
N LYS A 707 24.58 18.84 12.94
CA LYS A 707 24.31 18.51 14.34
C LYS A 707 25.57 18.66 15.19
N ARG A 708 25.36 18.81 16.48
CA ARG A 708 26.45 18.65 17.45
C ARG A 708 26.96 17.22 17.39
N GLU A 709 28.25 17.02 17.60
CA GLU A 709 28.77 15.66 17.76
C GLU A 709 28.17 15.08 19.05
N PRO A 710 27.72 13.81 19.03
CA PRO A 710 27.27 13.17 20.25
C PRO A 710 28.45 13.19 21.26
N VAL A 711 28.20 13.71 22.45
CA VAL A 711 29.17 13.76 23.56
C VAL A 711 29.39 12.34 24.09
#